data_f774d559a9e10c1ed8414b5d740d415a
#
_entry.id   f774d559a9e10c1ed8414b5d740d415a
#
_cell.length_a   1.000
_cell.length_b   1.000
_cell.length_c   1.000
_cell.angle_alpha   90.00
_cell.angle_beta   90.00
_cell.angle_gamma   90.00
#
_symmetry.space_group_name_H-M   'P 1'
#
loop_
_entity.id
_entity.type
_entity.pdbx_description
1 polymer ?
#
loop_
_entity_poly.entity_id
_entity_poly.type
_entity_poly.pdbx_seq_one_letter_code
_entity_poly.pdbx_strand_id
1 'polypeptide(L)'
;STLGKVIDIAAGYRYSVAITENGDVYAWGINEEKYQSGQKIKKDYKSPSKVEYIDSAKNIIFVAAGINHTVTIDSDGYVWSFGANEYSQLGNQDNANAYIPVIAGKMQLSVKPQVIRLDKGSSVNVSVGDTNNNALTVTIAEYLNLLGKTTSTDNSYTVESLDTSVVRVESDGLTITGVKDGKAILKVVKTSSNTIGYVTVYVGQNGGIYPMVDGGKGHSIALKYDGTVWTWGLNDSNQLGYETGNGMSLEPKKVTLGANNEQAVLIAAGDKYNLAIGMSSKVYSWGNNNNGQLGNGNDDRSATGIDTVKYKDGTDVEGAVGISTHGNTAYILLANGTVAVFGEEYDNQNYASIVSGLNNILQVSGNYALSISGEVWKMSKDNIPTKVMGYKDDNGNELSILKIAHGTNHLLALDTNGNVWALGANEHGQLGTNSRTASTVPVKVYKGEQNSGDSYLSGIVDISASKFVSAAIDVNGDIYRWGANEYGQLGIGNTTEKYVPAKVIKSSDDLKFDLVAGGSNHQMAVDENGNVWIVGSNEYGQLGDGTQIDKNVPLMVGGNEVVIYENGTALYGTIYMNVDDVKDLDAGFNVFNLYQSGILSMNEFEFVSSDLGVLEINKSTGVATANKAGTAYISVAENKYSQKSAYIKVIVS
;
A
#
# COMPACT_ATOMS: atom_id res chain seq x y z
N SER A 1 -0.67 12.43 -62.68
CA SER A 1 -0.74 11.78 -61.38
C SER A 1 0.14 12.54 -60.40
N THR A 2 -0.41 12.91 -59.28
CA THR A 2 0.19 13.82 -58.33
C THR A 2 0.79 13.09 -57.11
N LEU A 3 1.00 11.77 -57.20
CA LEU A 3 1.41 10.95 -56.02
C LEU A 3 2.93 10.84 -55.83
N GLY A 4 3.77 11.40 -56.68
CA GLY A 4 5.21 11.16 -56.57
C GLY A 4 5.57 9.66 -56.73
N LYS A 5 6.74 9.26 -56.24
CA LYS A 5 7.17 7.85 -56.23
C LYS A 5 6.55 7.11 -55.04
N VAL A 6 5.74 6.10 -55.37
CA VAL A 6 5.11 5.21 -54.37
C VAL A 6 6.09 4.10 -54.00
N ILE A 7 6.25 3.84 -52.68
CA ILE A 7 7.15 2.83 -52.15
C ILE A 7 6.42 1.62 -51.57
N ASP A 8 5.15 1.78 -51.12
CA ASP A 8 4.33 0.69 -50.60
C ASP A 8 2.84 0.93 -50.85
N ILE A 9 2.06 -0.13 -50.99
CA ILE A 9 0.61 -0.10 -51.23
C ILE A 9 -0.10 -1.19 -50.45
N ALA A 10 -1.32 -0.89 -49.98
CA ALA A 10 -2.20 -1.88 -49.37
C ALA A 10 -3.65 -1.69 -49.83
N ALA A 11 -4.41 -2.78 -49.91
CA ALA A 11 -5.81 -2.76 -50.28
C ALA A 11 -6.67 -3.36 -49.15
N GLY A 12 -7.65 -2.60 -48.68
CA GLY A 12 -8.68 -3.04 -47.78
C GLY A 12 -9.97 -3.42 -48.50
N TYR A 13 -11.05 -3.63 -47.76
CA TYR A 13 -12.35 -3.86 -48.37
C TYR A 13 -12.93 -2.55 -48.93
N ARG A 14 -12.92 -2.42 -50.27
CA ARG A 14 -13.43 -1.27 -51.01
C ARG A 14 -12.66 0.05 -50.82
N TYR A 15 -11.41 0.02 -50.34
CA TYR A 15 -10.51 1.19 -50.29
C TYR A 15 -9.06 0.75 -50.51
N SER A 16 -8.19 1.71 -50.86
CA SER A 16 -6.77 1.49 -51.08
C SER A 16 -5.95 2.56 -50.38
N VAL A 17 -4.72 2.19 -50.00
CA VAL A 17 -3.76 3.09 -49.34
C VAL A 17 -2.41 2.96 -50.02
N ALA A 18 -1.67 4.07 -50.14
CA ALA A 18 -0.32 4.12 -50.71
C ALA A 18 0.59 5.01 -49.86
N ILE A 19 1.87 4.65 -49.81
CA ILE A 19 2.93 5.47 -49.19
C ILE A 19 3.87 5.95 -50.26
N THR A 20 4.25 7.22 -50.20
CA THR A 20 5.27 7.81 -51.08
C THR A 20 6.65 7.78 -50.42
N GLU A 21 7.73 7.97 -51.20
CA GLU A 21 9.11 8.01 -50.71
C GLU A 21 9.38 9.12 -49.68
N ASN A 22 8.49 10.13 -49.62
CA ASN A 22 8.54 11.19 -48.60
C ASN A 22 7.80 10.80 -47.29
N GLY A 23 7.30 9.57 -47.19
CA GLY A 23 6.54 9.10 -46.03
C GLY A 23 5.10 9.59 -45.96
N ASP A 24 4.61 10.24 -47.00
CA ASP A 24 3.21 10.67 -47.07
C ASP A 24 2.30 9.48 -47.36
N VAL A 25 1.17 9.41 -46.64
CA VAL A 25 0.13 8.39 -46.86
C VAL A 25 -1.02 8.99 -47.64
N TYR A 26 -1.45 8.28 -48.68
CA TYR A 26 -2.63 8.61 -49.46
C TYR A 26 -3.61 7.47 -49.44
N ALA A 27 -4.91 7.77 -49.28
CA ALA A 27 -5.97 6.79 -49.33
C ALA A 27 -7.13 7.22 -50.23
N TRP A 28 -7.83 6.25 -50.83
CA TRP A 28 -9.01 6.45 -51.65
C TRP A 28 -9.93 5.24 -51.61
N GLY A 29 -11.19 5.40 -51.99
CA GLY A 29 -12.24 4.41 -51.93
C GLY A 29 -13.30 4.79 -50.90
N ILE A 30 -13.96 3.83 -50.33
CA ILE A 30 -15.02 4.04 -49.35
C ILE A 30 -14.46 4.62 -48.04
N ASN A 31 -15.16 5.63 -47.49
CA ASN A 31 -14.89 6.26 -46.20
C ASN A 31 -16.17 6.66 -45.44
N GLU A 32 -17.34 6.32 -45.98
CA GLU A 32 -18.62 6.76 -45.41
C GLU A 32 -19.01 6.01 -44.15
N GLU A 33 -18.61 4.75 -44.02
CA GLU A 33 -19.07 3.89 -42.93
C GLU A 33 -18.20 3.99 -41.67
N LYS A 34 -16.89 3.82 -41.82
CA LYS A 34 -15.96 3.58 -40.71
C LYS A 34 -14.71 4.45 -40.72
N TYR A 35 -14.62 5.47 -41.56
CA TYR A 35 -13.41 6.31 -41.73
C TYR A 35 -12.14 5.54 -42.14
N GLN A 36 -12.29 4.42 -42.82
CA GLN A 36 -11.22 3.47 -43.11
C GLN A 36 -10.12 4.03 -44.00
N SER A 37 -10.36 5.11 -44.69
CA SER A 37 -9.35 5.83 -45.51
C SER A 37 -8.64 6.95 -44.74
N GLY A 38 -8.88 7.11 -43.42
CA GLY A 38 -8.19 8.10 -42.59
C GLY A 38 -8.51 9.55 -42.94
N GLN A 39 -9.69 9.81 -43.48
CA GLN A 39 -10.12 11.16 -43.92
C GLN A 39 -11.21 11.67 -42.98
N LYS A 40 -11.05 12.90 -42.52
CA LYS A 40 -11.95 13.57 -41.57
C LYS A 40 -13.40 13.68 -42.06
N ILE A 41 -13.57 13.84 -43.38
CA ILE A 41 -14.89 13.97 -43.98
C ILE A 41 -15.39 12.58 -44.35
N LYS A 42 -16.56 12.21 -43.84
CA LYS A 42 -17.22 10.92 -44.06
C LYS A 42 -17.86 10.90 -45.47
N LYS A 43 -17.06 10.66 -46.47
CA LYS A 43 -17.47 10.52 -47.89
C LYS A 43 -16.49 9.63 -48.63
N ASP A 44 -16.93 9.04 -49.77
CA ASP A 44 -16.06 8.28 -50.66
C ASP A 44 -15.10 9.17 -51.45
N TYR A 45 -13.84 8.74 -51.51
CA TYR A 45 -12.78 9.43 -52.28
C TYR A 45 -12.50 8.64 -53.56
N LYS A 46 -12.82 9.22 -54.72
CA LYS A 46 -12.62 8.60 -56.06
C LYS A 46 -11.18 8.70 -56.57
N SER A 47 -10.34 9.50 -55.88
CA SER A 47 -8.93 9.69 -56.20
C SER A 47 -8.10 9.74 -54.94
N PRO A 48 -6.79 9.44 -54.99
CA PRO A 48 -5.91 9.50 -53.82
C PRO A 48 -5.97 10.85 -53.12
N SER A 49 -6.26 10.82 -51.84
CA SER A 49 -6.27 11.98 -50.93
C SER A 49 -5.26 11.74 -49.81
N LYS A 50 -4.48 12.76 -49.46
CA LYS A 50 -3.48 12.66 -48.40
C LYS A 50 -4.18 12.46 -47.05
N VAL A 51 -3.68 11.49 -46.25
CA VAL A 51 -4.12 11.24 -44.86
C VAL A 51 -3.41 12.24 -43.96
N GLU A 52 -4.17 12.97 -43.15
CA GLU A 52 -3.63 13.95 -42.21
C GLU A 52 -3.22 13.25 -40.90
N TYR A 53 -1.97 13.40 -40.49
CA TYR A 53 -1.47 12.95 -39.19
C TYR A 53 -1.50 14.10 -38.20
N ILE A 54 -1.61 13.76 -36.89
CA ILE A 54 -1.55 14.75 -35.80
C ILE A 54 -0.18 15.45 -35.82
N ASP A 55 0.88 14.71 -36.11
CA ASP A 55 2.23 15.24 -36.32
C ASP A 55 2.66 15.08 -37.79
N SER A 56 2.75 16.19 -38.51
CA SER A 56 3.12 16.23 -39.91
C SER A 56 4.59 15.85 -40.20
N ALA A 57 5.41 15.69 -39.14
CA ALA A 57 6.82 15.31 -39.28
C ALA A 57 7.04 13.78 -39.36
N LYS A 58 5.99 12.97 -39.24
CA LYS A 58 6.11 11.51 -39.24
C LYS A 58 6.34 10.98 -40.65
N ASN A 59 7.44 10.24 -40.80
CA ASN A 59 7.81 9.58 -42.08
C ASN A 59 7.32 8.11 -42.01
N ILE A 60 6.24 7.81 -42.75
CA ILE A 60 5.65 6.45 -42.76
C ILE A 60 6.42 5.56 -43.73
N ILE A 61 6.79 4.37 -43.29
CA ILE A 61 7.64 3.42 -44.03
C ILE A 61 6.93 2.11 -44.38
N PHE A 62 5.76 1.82 -43.78
CA PHE A 62 5.01 0.60 -44.02
C PHE A 62 3.50 0.82 -43.85
N VAL A 63 2.69 0.12 -44.66
CA VAL A 63 1.22 0.14 -44.54
C VAL A 63 0.63 -1.25 -44.70
N ALA A 64 -0.41 -1.54 -43.88
CA ALA A 64 -1.29 -2.69 -44.02
C ALA A 64 -2.74 -2.23 -43.93
N ALA A 65 -3.63 -2.84 -44.72
CA ALA A 65 -5.05 -2.52 -44.73
C ALA A 65 -5.88 -3.76 -44.37
N GLY A 66 -6.77 -3.62 -43.39
CA GLY A 66 -7.78 -4.59 -43.03
C GLY A 66 -9.10 -4.35 -43.79
N ILE A 67 -10.19 -5.00 -43.36
CA ILE A 67 -11.50 -4.80 -43.96
C ILE A 67 -11.93 -3.32 -43.85
N ASN A 68 -11.90 -2.76 -42.61
CA ASN A 68 -12.37 -1.41 -42.32
C ASN A 68 -11.39 -0.61 -41.46
N HIS A 69 -10.11 -0.97 -41.36
CA HIS A 69 -9.08 -0.23 -40.65
C HIS A 69 -7.73 -0.33 -41.33
N THR A 70 -6.89 0.65 -41.12
CA THR A 70 -5.54 0.72 -41.68
C THR A 70 -4.52 0.81 -40.55
N VAL A 71 -3.38 0.15 -40.74
CA VAL A 71 -2.24 0.20 -39.84
C VAL A 71 -1.02 0.68 -40.61
N THR A 72 -0.25 1.62 -40.06
CA THR A 72 1.00 2.11 -40.62
C THR A 72 2.11 2.11 -39.57
N ILE A 73 3.38 2.07 -40.05
CA ILE A 73 4.56 2.17 -39.16
C ILE A 73 5.38 3.38 -39.67
N ASP A 74 5.80 4.24 -38.75
CA ASP A 74 6.70 5.33 -39.05
C ASP A 74 8.18 4.93 -38.99
N SER A 75 9.07 5.81 -39.40
CA SER A 75 10.53 5.58 -39.42
C SER A 75 11.14 5.41 -38.01
N ASP A 76 10.42 5.82 -36.97
CA ASP A 76 10.80 5.64 -35.56
C ASP A 76 10.29 4.32 -34.99
N GLY A 77 9.46 3.59 -35.76
CA GLY A 77 8.91 2.28 -35.39
C GLY A 77 7.54 2.32 -34.73
N TYR A 78 6.93 3.48 -34.60
CA TYR A 78 5.59 3.60 -34.02
C TYR A 78 4.52 3.08 -34.96
N VAL A 79 3.55 2.39 -34.37
CA VAL A 79 2.39 1.88 -35.09
C VAL A 79 1.25 2.89 -34.99
N TRP A 80 0.74 3.31 -36.12
CA TRP A 80 -0.41 4.20 -36.26
C TRP A 80 -1.56 3.43 -36.86
N SER A 81 -2.78 3.69 -36.41
CA SER A 81 -3.97 3.03 -36.92
C SER A 81 -5.14 3.99 -37.06
N PHE A 82 -6.03 3.72 -38.01
CA PHE A 82 -7.25 4.49 -38.25
C PHE A 82 -8.33 3.64 -38.91
N GLY A 83 -9.58 4.09 -38.80
CA GLY A 83 -10.74 3.37 -39.29
C GLY A 83 -11.65 2.85 -38.21
N ALA A 84 -12.23 1.66 -38.43
CA ALA A 84 -13.11 0.98 -37.48
C ALA A 84 -12.39 0.55 -36.19
N ASN A 85 -13.05 0.69 -35.03
CA ASN A 85 -12.52 0.31 -33.74
C ASN A 85 -13.53 -0.39 -32.81
N GLU A 86 -14.65 -0.85 -33.35
CA GLU A 86 -15.73 -1.48 -32.58
C GLU A 86 -15.27 -2.74 -31.82
N TYR A 87 -14.16 -3.35 -32.24
CA TYR A 87 -13.53 -4.52 -31.61
C TYR A 87 -12.12 -4.20 -31.09
N SER A 88 -11.83 -2.93 -30.79
CA SER A 88 -10.51 -2.44 -30.34
C SER A 88 -9.36 -2.74 -31.33
N GLN A 89 -9.65 -2.90 -32.63
CA GLN A 89 -8.66 -3.26 -33.65
C GLN A 89 -7.65 -2.15 -33.95
N LEU A 90 -7.87 -0.91 -33.51
CA LEU A 90 -6.88 0.17 -33.61
C LEU A 90 -5.81 0.08 -32.52
N GLY A 91 -6.00 -0.73 -31.48
CA GLY A 91 -5.03 -0.97 -30.43
C GLY A 91 -4.73 0.25 -29.54
N ASN A 92 -5.58 1.28 -29.53
CA ASN A 92 -5.39 2.53 -28.81
C ASN A 92 -6.17 2.60 -27.48
N GLN A 93 -6.62 1.44 -26.98
CA GLN A 93 -7.41 1.28 -25.75
C GLN A 93 -8.78 2.02 -25.78
N ASP A 94 -9.26 2.32 -26.97
CA ASP A 94 -10.55 2.94 -27.22
C ASP A 94 -11.37 2.00 -28.12
N ASN A 95 -12.70 2.17 -28.16
CA ASN A 95 -13.60 1.47 -29.07
C ASN A 95 -14.24 2.42 -30.11
N ALA A 96 -13.84 3.70 -30.10
CA ALA A 96 -14.31 4.68 -31.05
C ALA A 96 -13.58 4.57 -32.38
N ASN A 97 -14.30 4.66 -33.50
CA ASN A 97 -13.71 4.72 -34.83
C ASN A 97 -12.85 5.99 -34.96
N ALA A 98 -11.63 5.87 -35.50
CA ALA A 98 -10.71 6.98 -35.66
C ALA A 98 -10.66 7.46 -37.12
N TYR A 99 -11.02 8.72 -37.37
CA TYR A 99 -10.96 9.34 -38.69
C TYR A 99 -9.59 9.95 -39.03
N ILE A 100 -8.72 10.11 -38.03
CA ILE A 100 -7.30 10.46 -38.16
C ILE A 100 -6.46 9.36 -37.53
N PRO A 101 -5.23 9.13 -38.00
CA PRO A 101 -4.36 8.14 -37.38
C PRO A 101 -4.15 8.38 -35.89
N VAL A 102 -4.32 7.33 -35.09
CA VAL A 102 -4.04 7.27 -33.66
C VAL A 102 -2.89 6.30 -33.42
N ILE A 103 -2.06 6.55 -32.45
CA ILE A 103 -1.00 5.62 -32.05
C ILE A 103 -1.63 4.36 -31.46
N ALA A 104 -1.24 3.20 -31.96
CA ALA A 104 -1.59 1.92 -31.38
C ALA A 104 -0.77 1.72 -30.10
N GLY A 105 -1.45 1.51 -28.98
CA GLY A 105 -0.89 1.50 -27.63
C GLY A 105 -1.18 2.82 -26.90
N LYS A 106 -0.99 2.80 -25.59
CA LYS A 106 -1.07 4.00 -24.74
C LYS A 106 0.34 4.40 -24.36
N MET A 107 0.71 5.66 -24.56
CA MET A 107 1.94 6.18 -23.98
C MET A 107 1.83 6.14 -22.46
N GLN A 108 2.63 5.29 -21.83
CA GLN A 108 2.75 5.25 -20.37
C GLN A 108 4.13 5.76 -19.99
N LEU A 109 4.17 6.61 -18.96
CA LEU A 109 5.40 7.00 -18.33
C LEU A 109 5.89 5.85 -17.46
N SER A 110 7.07 5.29 -17.74
CA SER A 110 7.74 4.38 -16.83
C SER A 110 8.68 5.19 -15.93
N VAL A 111 8.48 5.12 -14.63
CA VAL A 111 9.33 5.76 -13.64
C VAL A 111 10.00 4.68 -12.80
N LYS A 112 11.33 4.71 -12.72
CA LYS A 112 12.12 3.78 -11.91
C LYS A 112 13.10 4.54 -11.04
N PRO A 113 13.31 4.12 -9.78
CA PRO A 113 12.59 3.05 -9.08
C PRO A 113 11.14 3.44 -8.74
N GLN A 114 10.21 2.47 -8.67
CA GLN A 114 8.82 2.71 -8.26
C GLN A 114 8.69 3.00 -6.76
N VAL A 115 9.71 2.63 -5.99
CA VAL A 115 9.78 2.83 -4.54
C VAL A 115 11.11 3.45 -4.17
N ILE A 116 11.06 4.57 -3.46
CA ILE A 116 12.23 5.25 -2.87
C ILE A 116 12.13 5.11 -1.35
N ARG A 117 13.27 4.89 -0.69
CA ARG A 117 13.37 4.87 0.78
C ARG A 117 14.36 5.92 1.23
N LEU A 118 13.95 6.76 2.18
CA LEU A 118 14.73 7.87 2.73
C LEU A 118 14.73 7.82 4.25
N ASP A 119 15.88 8.09 4.85
CA ASP A 119 15.90 8.44 6.26
C ASP A 119 15.32 9.84 6.45
N LYS A 120 14.63 10.05 7.57
CA LYS A 120 14.12 11.36 7.96
C LYS A 120 15.27 12.37 8.02
N GLY A 121 15.08 13.51 7.39
CA GLY A 121 16.10 14.56 7.25
C GLY A 121 17.08 14.36 6.10
N SER A 122 17.08 13.19 5.45
CA SER A 122 17.91 12.92 4.28
C SER A 122 17.27 13.46 3.00
N SER A 123 18.13 13.84 2.05
CA SER A 123 17.73 14.32 0.74
C SER A 123 18.35 13.48 -0.36
N VAL A 124 17.61 13.30 -1.46
CA VAL A 124 18.12 12.65 -2.66
C VAL A 124 17.72 13.46 -3.89
N ASN A 125 18.65 13.60 -4.84
CA ASN A 125 18.35 14.22 -6.12
C ASN A 125 17.78 13.14 -7.05
N VAL A 126 16.59 13.39 -7.59
CA VAL A 126 15.87 12.48 -8.48
C VAL A 126 16.08 12.82 -9.97
N SER A 127 17.18 13.50 -10.30
CA SER A 127 17.53 13.83 -11.68
C SER A 127 17.86 12.60 -12.52
N VAL A 128 17.57 12.70 -13.81
CA VAL A 128 17.86 11.65 -14.78
C VAL A 128 19.39 11.55 -15.03
N GLY A 129 19.94 10.35 -14.94
CA GLY A 129 21.28 10.03 -15.43
C GLY A 129 22.38 9.92 -14.38
N ASP A 130 22.09 10.02 -13.08
CA ASP A 130 23.07 9.72 -12.04
C ASP A 130 23.18 8.19 -11.85
N THR A 131 24.40 7.66 -11.95
CA THR A 131 24.72 6.23 -11.84
C THR A 131 24.63 5.69 -10.41
N ASN A 132 24.36 6.54 -9.44
CA ASN A 132 24.09 6.13 -8.07
C ASN A 132 22.63 5.69 -7.92
N ASN A 133 22.38 4.49 -7.51
CA ASN A 133 21.14 3.70 -7.38
C ASN A 133 19.79 4.40 -7.01
N ASN A 134 19.73 5.72 -6.89
CA ASN A 134 18.58 6.51 -6.50
C ASN A 134 18.05 7.47 -7.60
N ALA A 135 18.67 7.48 -8.79
CA ALA A 135 18.18 8.35 -9.87
C ALA A 135 16.86 7.84 -10.44
N LEU A 136 15.84 8.71 -10.47
CA LEU A 136 14.61 8.43 -11.19
C LEU A 136 14.91 8.33 -12.69
N THR A 137 14.81 7.14 -13.26
CA THR A 137 14.83 6.97 -14.71
C THR A 137 13.40 7.09 -15.21
N VAL A 138 13.11 8.21 -15.85
CA VAL A 138 11.82 8.44 -16.52
C VAL A 138 11.96 8.00 -17.97
N THR A 139 11.33 6.88 -18.32
CA THR A 139 11.25 6.41 -19.72
C THR A 139 9.80 6.42 -20.16
N ILE A 140 9.55 6.84 -21.40
CA ILE A 140 8.26 6.54 -22.03
C ILE A 140 8.36 5.12 -22.55
N ALA A 141 7.58 4.21 -21.98
CA ALA A 141 7.37 2.88 -22.53
C ALA A 141 6.32 3.00 -23.63
N GLU A 142 6.74 2.94 -24.87
CA GLU A 142 5.85 2.86 -26.02
C GLU A 142 5.55 1.39 -26.30
N TYR A 143 4.27 1.03 -26.19
CA TYR A 143 3.83 -0.37 -26.23
C TYR A 143 3.99 -1.05 -27.60
N LEU A 144 4.19 -0.31 -28.69
CA LEU A 144 4.37 -0.88 -30.03
C LEU A 144 5.45 -0.13 -30.80
N ASN A 145 6.70 -0.23 -30.38
CA ASN A 145 7.84 0.13 -31.21
C ASN A 145 8.43 -1.15 -31.84
N LEU A 146 7.96 -1.49 -33.05
CA LEU A 146 8.37 -2.71 -33.76
C LEU A 146 9.83 -2.71 -34.20
N LEU A 147 10.49 -1.55 -34.25
CA LEU A 147 11.89 -1.43 -34.69
C LEU A 147 12.88 -1.44 -33.51
N GLY A 148 12.38 -1.53 -32.25
CA GLY A 148 13.24 -1.58 -31.05
C GLY A 148 14.08 -0.32 -30.84
N LYS A 149 13.75 0.79 -31.48
CA LYS A 149 14.44 2.07 -31.29
C LYS A 149 14.06 2.64 -29.93
N THR A 150 15.06 2.85 -29.06
CA THR A 150 14.87 3.58 -27.83
C THR A 150 14.50 5.03 -28.14
N THR A 151 13.37 5.48 -27.63
CA THR A 151 12.94 6.87 -27.71
C THR A 151 13.92 7.82 -27.08
N SER A 152 13.95 9.05 -27.57
CA SER A 152 14.82 10.12 -27.06
C SER A 152 14.70 10.25 -25.55
N THR A 153 15.81 10.34 -24.85
CA THR A 153 15.90 10.78 -23.46
C THR A 153 15.55 12.27 -23.39
N ASP A 154 14.27 12.59 -23.54
CA ASP A 154 13.76 13.91 -23.20
C ASP A 154 13.67 14.01 -21.68
N ASN A 155 14.58 14.77 -21.09
CA ASN A 155 14.74 14.93 -19.65
C ASN A 155 13.81 16.02 -19.06
N SER A 156 12.83 16.52 -19.81
CA SER A 156 11.89 17.52 -19.32
C SER A 156 10.72 16.89 -18.56
N TYR A 157 10.83 16.82 -17.25
CA TYR A 157 9.76 16.40 -16.37
C TYR A 157 9.70 17.29 -15.10
N THR A 158 8.55 17.30 -14.45
CA THR A 158 8.34 17.93 -13.15
C THR A 158 7.98 16.88 -12.10
N VAL A 159 8.45 17.09 -10.88
CA VAL A 159 8.16 16.24 -9.72
C VAL A 159 7.36 17.04 -8.71
N GLU A 160 6.29 16.46 -8.20
CA GLU A 160 5.41 17.04 -7.19
C GLU A 160 5.19 16.01 -6.07
N SER A 161 5.32 16.40 -4.80
CA SER A 161 4.91 15.57 -3.68
C SER A 161 3.42 15.77 -3.42
N LEU A 162 2.67 14.67 -3.34
CA LEU A 162 1.24 14.71 -2.97
C LEU A 162 1.03 14.80 -1.45
N ASP A 163 2.11 14.58 -0.67
CA ASP A 163 2.12 14.84 0.77
C ASP A 163 3.43 15.54 1.16
N THR A 164 3.39 16.87 1.20
CA THR A 164 4.54 17.71 1.54
C THR A 164 4.90 17.69 3.03
N SER A 165 4.03 17.15 3.88
CA SER A 165 4.33 16.95 5.31
C SER A 165 5.29 15.77 5.52
N VAL A 166 5.27 14.78 4.62
CA VAL A 166 6.13 13.60 4.66
C VAL A 166 7.34 13.77 3.76
N VAL A 167 7.15 14.23 2.52
CA VAL A 167 8.24 14.45 1.53
C VAL A 167 8.09 15.81 0.91
N ARG A 168 9.14 16.63 0.97
CA ARG A 168 9.20 17.93 0.30
C ARG A 168 10.05 17.83 -0.97
N VAL A 169 9.57 18.44 -2.05
CA VAL A 169 10.38 18.72 -3.24
C VAL A 169 11.03 20.09 -3.07
N GLU A 170 12.34 20.15 -3.20
CA GLU A 170 13.10 21.38 -3.01
C GLU A 170 12.95 22.34 -4.22
N SER A 171 13.48 23.57 -4.07
CA SER A 171 13.32 24.64 -5.07
C SER A 171 13.95 24.35 -6.44
N ASP A 172 14.84 23.36 -6.54
CA ASP A 172 15.40 22.90 -7.81
C ASP A 172 14.43 22.01 -8.61
N GLY A 173 13.29 21.62 -8.00
CA GLY A 173 12.28 20.76 -8.59
C GLY A 173 12.68 19.29 -8.76
N LEU A 174 13.87 18.90 -8.28
CA LEU A 174 14.48 17.58 -8.49
C LEU A 174 14.99 16.93 -7.20
N THR A 175 15.32 17.71 -6.19
CA THR A 175 15.75 17.16 -4.88
C THR A 175 14.51 16.94 -4.01
N ILE A 176 14.38 15.73 -3.48
CA ILE A 176 13.35 15.38 -2.48
C ILE A 176 13.98 15.19 -1.11
N THR A 177 13.29 15.68 -0.08
CA THR A 177 13.72 15.58 1.32
C THR A 177 12.65 14.91 2.16
N GLY A 178 13.04 13.89 2.94
CA GLY A 178 12.18 13.25 3.94
C GLY A 178 11.96 14.18 5.14
N VAL A 179 10.73 14.62 5.37
CA VAL A 179 10.39 15.60 6.42
C VAL A 179 9.90 14.93 7.69
N LYS A 180 8.97 14.00 7.56
CA LYS A 180 8.34 13.23 8.65
C LYS A 180 8.32 11.75 8.28
N ASP A 181 8.44 10.88 9.27
CA ASP A 181 8.23 9.44 9.06
C ASP A 181 6.84 9.21 8.46
N GLY A 182 6.77 8.41 7.40
CA GLY A 182 5.52 8.22 6.68
C GLY A 182 5.70 7.65 5.28
N LYS A 183 4.60 7.61 4.54
CA LYS A 183 4.53 7.23 3.14
C LYS A 183 3.96 8.38 2.34
N ALA A 184 4.67 8.81 1.30
CA ALA A 184 4.20 9.79 0.34
C ALA A 184 4.22 9.23 -1.08
N ILE A 185 3.49 9.89 -1.98
CA ILE A 185 3.52 9.61 -3.41
C ILE A 185 4.06 10.83 -4.13
N LEU A 186 5.05 10.63 -4.97
CA LEU A 186 5.50 11.62 -5.93
C LEU A 186 4.72 11.46 -7.23
N LYS A 187 4.24 12.56 -7.76
CA LYS A 187 3.68 12.67 -9.10
C LYS A 187 4.75 13.19 -10.03
N VAL A 188 5.08 12.42 -11.05
CA VAL A 188 6.04 12.78 -12.10
C VAL A 188 5.27 13.06 -13.37
N VAL A 189 5.46 14.25 -13.94
CA VAL A 189 4.77 14.66 -15.16
C VAL A 189 5.80 14.93 -16.23
N LYS A 190 5.71 14.25 -17.37
CA LYS A 190 6.52 14.56 -18.54
C LYS A 190 5.96 15.80 -19.24
N THR A 191 6.77 16.85 -19.32
CA THR A 191 6.34 18.19 -19.77
C THR A 191 5.88 18.18 -21.24
N SER A 192 6.54 17.39 -22.11
CA SER A 192 6.24 17.36 -23.55
C SER A 192 4.95 16.62 -23.90
N SER A 193 4.52 15.63 -23.10
CA SER A 193 3.33 14.80 -23.38
C SER A 193 2.23 14.92 -22.32
N ASN A 194 2.48 15.63 -21.21
CA ASN A 194 1.61 15.70 -20.05
C ASN A 194 1.23 14.31 -19.47
N THR A 195 2.08 13.30 -19.72
CA THR A 195 1.88 11.94 -19.22
C THR A 195 2.34 11.87 -17.77
N ILE A 196 1.53 11.25 -16.90
CA ILE A 196 1.74 11.18 -15.46
C ILE A 196 2.21 9.77 -15.07
N GLY A 197 3.17 9.72 -14.16
CA GLY A 197 3.57 8.51 -13.45
C GLY A 197 3.72 8.78 -11.95
N TYR A 198 3.53 7.77 -11.13
CA TYR A 198 3.62 7.88 -9.67
C TYR A 198 4.76 7.03 -9.12
N VAL A 199 5.37 7.50 -8.03
CA VAL A 199 6.44 6.82 -7.27
C VAL A 199 6.08 6.83 -5.81
N THR A 200 6.23 5.70 -5.14
CA THR A 200 6.06 5.63 -3.68
C THR A 200 7.36 6.00 -2.97
N VAL A 201 7.28 6.87 -1.97
CA VAL A 201 8.40 7.20 -1.08
C VAL A 201 8.05 6.81 0.35
N TYR A 202 8.90 5.99 0.96
CA TYR A 202 8.86 5.73 2.39
C TYR A 202 9.94 6.56 3.07
N VAL A 203 9.54 7.33 4.09
CA VAL A 203 10.43 8.06 4.98
C VAL A 203 10.39 7.38 6.33
N GLY A 204 11.55 7.03 6.86
CA GLY A 204 11.66 6.33 8.13
C GLY A 204 13.04 6.49 8.74
N GLN A 205 13.54 5.44 9.37
CA GLN A 205 14.88 5.36 9.95
C GLN A 205 15.65 4.17 9.36
N ASN A 206 16.94 4.12 9.56
CA ASN A 206 17.79 2.98 9.18
C ASN A 206 17.61 2.52 7.72
N GLY A 207 17.67 3.43 6.75
CA GLY A 207 17.48 3.13 5.34
C GLY A 207 16.02 3.24 4.90
N GLY A 208 15.21 4.09 5.54
CA GLY A 208 13.82 4.35 5.20
C GLY A 208 12.86 3.23 5.64
N ILE A 209 13.16 2.58 6.77
CA ILE A 209 12.21 1.64 7.39
C ILE A 209 11.05 2.44 7.96
N TYR A 210 9.86 2.27 7.37
CA TYR A 210 8.62 2.85 7.86
C TYR A 210 7.86 1.80 8.69
N PRO A 211 7.67 2.04 9.99
CA PRO A 211 6.96 1.11 10.87
C PRO A 211 5.52 0.88 10.44
N MET A 212 5.06 -0.38 10.54
CA MET A 212 3.71 -0.76 10.12
C MET A 212 3.16 -1.94 10.90
N VAL A 213 1.87 -2.16 10.77
CA VAL A 213 1.15 -3.31 11.33
C VAL A 213 0.30 -3.97 10.26
N ASP A 214 0.03 -5.27 10.42
CA ASP A 214 -0.92 -6.00 9.60
C ASP A 214 -1.53 -7.17 10.39
N GLY A 215 -2.64 -7.74 9.92
CA GLY A 215 -3.36 -8.78 10.63
C GLY A 215 -3.85 -9.93 9.75
N GLY A 216 -3.64 -11.16 10.22
CA GLY A 216 -4.17 -12.37 9.63
C GLY A 216 -5.52 -12.80 10.21
N LYS A 217 -5.85 -14.09 10.11
CA LYS A 217 -7.14 -14.61 10.57
C LYS A 217 -7.31 -14.57 12.09
N GLY A 218 -6.25 -14.75 12.86
CA GLY A 218 -6.29 -14.74 14.31
C GLY A 218 -4.95 -14.36 14.93
N HIS A 219 -4.06 -13.74 14.14
CA HIS A 219 -2.77 -13.24 14.59
C HIS A 219 -2.53 -11.84 14.06
N SER A 220 -1.58 -11.15 14.67
CA SER A 220 -1.12 -9.82 14.30
C SER A 220 0.38 -9.81 14.08
N ILE A 221 0.84 -8.92 13.22
CA ILE A 221 2.26 -8.71 12.90
C ILE A 221 2.58 -7.23 12.91
N ALA A 222 3.76 -6.87 13.36
CA ALA A 222 4.26 -5.49 13.38
C ALA A 222 5.72 -5.42 12.94
N LEU A 223 6.05 -4.36 12.22
CA LEU A 223 7.41 -3.95 11.88
C LEU A 223 7.75 -2.71 12.68
N LYS A 224 8.85 -2.75 13.45
CA LYS A 224 9.34 -1.58 14.19
C LYS A 224 10.37 -0.78 13.36
N TYR A 225 10.63 0.45 13.78
CA TYR A 225 11.59 1.38 13.15
C TYR A 225 13.02 0.83 13.02
N ASP A 226 13.38 -0.16 13.85
CA ASP A 226 14.69 -0.82 13.81
C ASP A 226 14.72 -2.04 12.89
N GLY A 227 13.67 -2.26 12.10
CA GLY A 227 13.54 -3.39 11.19
C GLY A 227 13.19 -4.72 11.85
N THR A 228 12.93 -4.72 13.16
CA THR A 228 12.51 -5.94 13.86
C THR A 228 11.05 -6.26 13.61
N VAL A 229 10.76 -7.54 13.37
CA VAL A 229 9.42 -8.07 13.18
C VAL A 229 8.90 -8.66 14.47
N TRP A 230 7.65 -8.39 14.81
CA TRP A 230 6.98 -8.87 16.01
C TRP A 230 5.64 -9.49 15.64
N THR A 231 5.27 -10.59 16.32
CA THR A 231 4.00 -11.29 16.08
C THR A 231 3.35 -11.69 17.40
N TRP A 232 2.00 -11.81 17.39
CA TRP A 232 1.21 -12.30 18.51
C TRP A 232 -0.14 -12.83 18.06
N GLY A 233 -0.88 -13.51 18.93
CA GLY A 233 -2.16 -14.15 18.64
C GLY A 233 -2.01 -15.64 18.39
N LEU A 234 -2.80 -16.20 17.48
CA LEU A 234 -2.86 -17.63 17.12
C LEU A 234 -1.54 -18.15 16.53
N ASN A 235 -1.15 -19.38 16.92
CA ASN A 235 0.07 -20.05 16.45
C ASN A 235 -0.16 -21.55 16.10
N ASP A 236 -1.36 -21.93 15.73
CA ASP A 236 -1.69 -23.32 15.41
C ASP A 236 -1.04 -23.85 14.13
N SER A 237 -0.43 -22.99 13.35
CA SER A 237 0.25 -23.27 12.10
C SER A 237 1.66 -22.64 12.02
N ASN A 238 2.28 -22.34 13.16
CA ASN A 238 3.58 -21.67 13.31
C ASN A 238 3.64 -20.25 12.70
N GLN A 239 2.48 -19.59 12.55
CA GLN A 239 2.39 -18.26 11.97
C GLN A 239 3.02 -17.17 12.84
N LEU A 240 3.35 -17.42 14.09
CA LEU A 240 4.10 -16.48 14.91
C LEU A 240 5.61 -16.52 14.66
N GLY A 241 6.14 -17.58 13.99
CA GLY A 241 7.56 -17.73 13.72
C GLY A 241 8.43 -18.11 14.93
N TYR A 242 7.80 -18.50 16.04
CA TYR A 242 8.42 -19.05 17.25
C TYR A 242 7.46 -20.05 17.93
N GLU A 243 8.02 -20.93 18.76
CA GLU A 243 7.20 -21.91 19.47
C GLU A 243 6.41 -21.26 20.62
N THR A 244 5.18 -21.74 20.81
CA THR A 244 4.31 -21.37 21.92
C THR A 244 3.79 -22.66 22.59
N GLY A 245 3.82 -22.71 23.92
CA GLY A 245 3.41 -23.91 24.66
C GLY A 245 1.91 -24.25 24.56
N ASN A 246 1.08 -23.29 24.17
CA ASN A 246 -0.40 -23.41 24.10
C ASN A 246 -1.00 -23.00 22.76
N GLY A 247 -0.19 -22.90 21.70
CA GLY A 247 -0.64 -22.55 20.36
C GLY A 247 -1.06 -21.09 20.15
N MET A 248 -0.68 -20.18 21.07
CA MET A 248 -0.94 -18.74 20.95
C MET A 248 0.05 -17.91 21.77
N SER A 249 0.12 -16.59 21.50
CA SER A 249 0.80 -15.60 22.34
C SER A 249 -0.13 -14.43 22.61
N LEU A 250 -0.34 -14.09 23.87
CA LEU A 250 -1.21 -12.99 24.29
C LEU A 250 -0.51 -11.62 24.23
N GLU A 251 0.78 -11.61 23.94
CA GLU A 251 1.63 -10.42 23.89
C GLU A 251 2.56 -10.46 22.68
N PRO A 252 2.96 -9.29 22.13
CA PRO A 252 3.93 -9.21 21.06
C PRO A 252 5.28 -9.83 21.42
N LYS A 253 5.82 -10.70 20.54
CA LYS A 253 7.17 -11.24 20.66
C LYS A 253 7.94 -11.08 19.35
N LYS A 254 9.26 -10.89 19.48
CA LYS A 254 10.17 -10.68 18.35
C LYS A 254 10.37 -11.97 17.56
N VAL A 255 10.35 -11.83 16.23
CA VAL A 255 10.66 -12.87 15.26
C VAL A 255 12.08 -12.67 14.73
N THR A 256 12.82 -13.77 14.52
CA THR A 256 14.16 -13.75 13.93
C THR A 256 14.07 -14.11 12.45
N LEU A 257 14.33 -13.16 11.55
CA LEU A 257 14.29 -13.38 10.11
C LEU A 257 15.59 -14.00 9.60
N GLY A 258 15.49 -15.22 9.03
CA GLY A 258 16.64 -15.92 8.47
C GLY A 258 17.78 -16.19 9.48
N ALA A 259 18.86 -16.80 9.02
CA ALA A 259 20.00 -17.19 9.88
C ALA A 259 20.78 -16.00 10.46
N ASN A 260 20.73 -14.83 9.81
CA ASN A 260 21.48 -13.64 10.17
C ASN A 260 20.65 -12.59 10.91
N ASN A 261 19.40 -12.90 11.29
CA ASN A 261 18.45 -11.96 11.90
C ASN A 261 18.34 -10.67 11.07
N GLU A 262 18.03 -10.81 9.79
CA GLU A 262 17.94 -9.70 8.85
C GLU A 262 16.83 -8.71 9.27
N GLN A 263 17.08 -7.42 9.09
CA GLN A 263 16.07 -6.38 9.28
C GLN A 263 15.06 -6.41 8.13
N ALA A 264 13.77 -6.28 8.46
CA ALA A 264 12.69 -6.15 7.49
C ALA A 264 12.45 -4.69 7.10
N VAL A 265 11.90 -4.49 5.90
CA VAL A 265 11.44 -3.19 5.39
C VAL A 265 9.96 -3.16 5.06
N LEU A 266 9.32 -4.32 4.90
CA LEU A 266 7.88 -4.49 4.71
C LEU A 266 7.42 -5.81 5.31
N ILE A 267 6.15 -5.87 5.73
CA ILE A 267 5.47 -7.06 6.23
C ILE A 267 4.09 -7.19 5.60
N ALA A 268 3.57 -8.40 5.53
CA ALA A 268 2.17 -8.69 5.20
C ALA A 268 1.71 -9.98 5.90
N ALA A 269 0.45 -10.01 6.34
CA ALA A 269 -0.17 -11.17 6.97
C ALA A 269 -1.24 -11.79 6.06
N GLY A 270 -1.14 -13.10 5.80
CA GLY A 270 -2.20 -13.90 5.21
C GLY A 270 -3.07 -14.57 6.27
N ASP A 271 -3.92 -15.53 5.89
CA ASP A 271 -4.84 -16.17 6.84
C ASP A 271 -4.11 -16.77 8.05
N LYS A 272 -3.12 -17.61 7.80
CA LYS A 272 -2.29 -18.27 8.84
C LYS A 272 -0.80 -18.30 8.45
N TYR A 273 -0.32 -17.32 7.71
CA TYR A 273 1.08 -17.19 7.32
C TYR A 273 1.46 -15.72 7.23
N ASN A 274 2.75 -15.45 7.17
CA ASN A 274 3.27 -14.10 7.02
C ASN A 274 4.34 -14.04 5.93
N LEU A 275 4.51 -12.84 5.42
CA LEU A 275 5.61 -12.45 4.54
C LEU A 275 6.36 -11.26 5.12
N ALA A 276 7.65 -11.19 4.86
CA ALA A 276 8.47 -10.01 5.11
C ALA A 276 9.46 -9.80 3.97
N ILE A 277 9.68 -8.54 3.58
CA ILE A 277 10.81 -8.18 2.72
C ILE A 277 11.96 -7.76 3.61
N GLY A 278 13.12 -8.41 3.46
CA GLY A 278 14.36 -8.02 4.13
C GLY A 278 15.04 -6.83 3.44
N MET A 279 16.02 -6.20 4.10
CA MET A 279 16.84 -5.14 3.51
C MET A 279 17.63 -5.60 2.28
N SER A 280 17.92 -6.90 2.16
CA SER A 280 18.49 -7.52 0.95
C SER A 280 17.50 -7.58 -0.24
N SER A 281 16.26 -7.12 -0.06
CA SER A 281 15.14 -7.28 -1.02
C SER A 281 14.71 -8.72 -1.28
N LYS A 282 15.11 -9.67 -0.43
CA LYS A 282 14.58 -11.04 -0.40
C LYS A 282 13.25 -11.08 0.33
N VAL A 283 12.42 -12.04 -0.05
CA VAL A 283 11.12 -12.26 0.60
C VAL A 283 11.21 -13.49 1.50
N TYR A 284 10.87 -13.31 2.77
CA TYR A 284 10.77 -14.35 3.77
C TYR A 284 9.31 -14.73 3.99
N SER A 285 9.05 -16.02 4.24
CA SER A 285 7.72 -16.57 4.49
C SER A 285 7.75 -17.57 5.63
N TRP A 286 6.68 -17.63 6.44
CA TRP A 286 6.51 -18.61 7.51
C TRP A 286 5.04 -18.81 7.88
N GLY A 287 4.72 -19.95 8.49
CA GLY A 287 3.37 -20.32 8.90
C GLY A 287 2.83 -21.47 8.09
N ASN A 288 1.52 -21.46 7.80
CA ASN A 288 0.82 -22.51 7.06
C ASN A 288 1.31 -22.59 5.60
N ASN A 289 1.53 -23.84 5.10
CA ASN A 289 1.90 -24.12 3.72
C ASN A 289 1.00 -25.15 3.02
N ASN A 290 -0.21 -25.40 3.54
CA ASN A 290 -1.10 -26.41 2.97
C ASN A 290 -1.47 -26.16 1.49
N ASN A 291 -1.42 -24.92 1.07
CA ASN A 291 -1.81 -24.47 -0.28
C ASN A 291 -0.62 -23.85 -1.04
N GLY A 292 0.63 -24.12 -0.64
CA GLY A 292 1.82 -23.56 -1.27
C GLY A 292 2.06 -22.07 -0.98
N GLN A 293 1.36 -21.51 0.00
CA GLN A 293 1.37 -20.07 0.29
C GLN A 293 2.70 -19.54 0.87
N LEU A 294 3.66 -20.40 1.18
CA LEU A 294 5.01 -19.96 1.55
C LEU A 294 5.92 -19.74 0.34
N GLY A 295 5.60 -20.31 -0.82
CA GLY A 295 6.34 -20.09 -2.06
C GLY A 295 7.82 -20.50 -1.99
N ASN A 296 8.22 -21.33 -1.01
CA ASN A 296 9.61 -21.69 -0.73
C ASN A 296 10.10 -22.93 -1.53
N GLY A 297 9.29 -23.43 -2.44
CA GLY A 297 9.58 -24.62 -3.24
C GLY A 297 9.46 -25.95 -2.47
N ASN A 298 9.01 -25.93 -1.22
CA ASN A 298 8.87 -27.09 -0.36
C ASN A 298 7.42 -27.59 -0.33
N ASP A 299 7.21 -28.88 -0.54
CA ASP A 299 5.89 -29.53 -0.41
C ASP A 299 5.55 -29.88 1.05
N ASP A 300 6.46 -29.65 1.99
CA ASP A 300 6.23 -29.90 3.42
C ASP A 300 5.23 -28.88 3.98
N ARG A 301 4.04 -29.40 4.27
CA ARG A 301 2.92 -28.62 4.84
C ARG A 301 3.13 -28.24 6.30
N SER A 302 4.18 -28.74 6.95
CA SER A 302 4.53 -28.54 8.35
C SER A 302 5.83 -27.74 8.55
N ALA A 303 6.23 -26.92 7.59
CA ALA A 303 7.44 -26.10 7.71
C ALA A 303 7.48 -25.32 9.03
N THR A 304 8.45 -25.65 9.89
CA THR A 304 8.59 -25.05 11.22
C THR A 304 9.51 -23.83 11.24
N GLY A 305 10.09 -23.47 10.08
CA GLY A 305 11.08 -22.38 9.96
C GLY A 305 10.59 -21.19 9.14
N ILE A 306 11.37 -20.11 9.21
CA ILE A 306 11.26 -18.96 8.32
C ILE A 306 12.21 -19.19 7.15
N ASP A 307 11.67 -19.22 5.94
CA ASP A 307 12.40 -19.55 4.71
C ASP A 307 12.24 -18.44 3.66
N THR A 308 13.09 -18.44 2.63
CA THR A 308 12.99 -17.51 1.51
C THR A 308 12.01 -18.02 0.46
N VAL A 309 11.27 -17.09 -0.16
CA VAL A 309 10.43 -17.38 -1.33
C VAL A 309 11.32 -17.62 -2.54
N LYS A 310 11.00 -18.65 -3.36
CA LYS A 310 11.82 -19.11 -4.48
C LYS A 310 11.05 -19.17 -5.79
N TYR A 311 11.77 -19.02 -6.88
CA TYR A 311 11.29 -19.40 -8.20
C TYR A 311 11.37 -20.94 -8.38
N LYS A 312 10.75 -21.43 -9.45
CA LYS A 312 10.70 -22.88 -9.78
C LYS A 312 12.09 -23.53 -9.96
N ASP A 313 13.08 -22.74 -10.34
CA ASP A 313 14.47 -23.20 -10.51
C ASP A 313 15.25 -23.26 -9.19
N GLY A 314 14.62 -22.90 -8.06
CA GLY A 314 15.20 -22.90 -6.73
C GLY A 314 15.94 -21.61 -6.36
N THR A 315 16.00 -20.62 -7.25
CA THR A 315 16.60 -19.32 -6.94
C THR A 315 15.66 -18.48 -6.07
N ASP A 316 16.23 -17.70 -5.14
CA ASP A 316 15.45 -16.80 -4.29
C ASP A 316 14.79 -15.68 -5.11
N VAL A 317 13.60 -15.25 -4.70
CA VAL A 317 12.97 -14.04 -5.22
C VAL A 317 13.67 -12.83 -4.63
N GLU A 318 14.37 -12.09 -5.48
CA GLU A 318 15.11 -10.87 -5.12
C GLU A 318 14.54 -9.63 -5.82
N GLY A 319 14.87 -8.45 -5.31
CA GLY A 319 14.37 -7.17 -5.85
C GLY A 319 12.90 -6.92 -5.52
N ALA A 320 12.37 -7.53 -4.45
CA ALA A 320 11.02 -7.25 -3.98
C ALA A 320 10.93 -5.85 -3.36
N VAL A 321 9.90 -5.09 -3.74
CA VAL A 321 9.63 -3.72 -3.25
C VAL A 321 8.23 -3.56 -2.67
N GLY A 322 7.34 -4.54 -2.87
CA GLY A 322 6.00 -4.60 -2.32
C GLY A 322 5.52 -6.03 -2.14
N ILE A 323 4.70 -6.25 -1.13
CA ILE A 323 4.07 -7.55 -0.85
C ILE A 323 2.61 -7.35 -0.44
N SER A 324 1.78 -8.32 -0.75
CA SER A 324 0.40 -8.38 -0.30
C SER A 324 -0.07 -9.83 -0.26
N THR A 325 -1.10 -10.10 0.52
CA THR A 325 -1.71 -11.42 0.67
C THR A 325 -3.21 -11.36 0.40
N HIS A 326 -3.78 -12.46 -0.05
CA HIS A 326 -5.22 -12.68 -0.14
C HIS A 326 -5.55 -14.12 0.24
N GLY A 327 -6.16 -14.32 1.41
CA GLY A 327 -6.38 -15.67 1.94
C GLY A 327 -5.06 -16.46 2.05
N ASN A 328 -4.93 -17.51 1.26
CA ASN A 328 -3.73 -18.35 1.15
C ASN A 328 -2.92 -18.09 -0.15
N THR A 329 -3.04 -16.92 -0.74
CA THR A 329 -2.29 -16.50 -1.94
C THR A 329 -1.45 -15.27 -1.64
N ALA A 330 -0.23 -15.25 -2.16
CA ALA A 330 0.73 -14.17 -1.98
C ALA A 330 1.08 -13.49 -3.30
N TYR A 331 1.28 -12.19 -3.25
CA TYR A 331 1.62 -11.32 -4.37
C TYR A 331 2.85 -10.48 -4.02
N ILE A 332 3.85 -10.47 -4.88
CA ILE A 332 5.10 -9.75 -4.71
C ILE A 332 5.26 -8.76 -5.87
N LEU A 333 5.41 -7.49 -5.56
CA LEU A 333 5.81 -6.46 -6.51
C LEU A 333 7.34 -6.42 -6.58
N LEU A 334 7.89 -6.57 -7.77
CA LEU A 334 9.33 -6.48 -8.04
C LEU A 334 9.72 -5.07 -8.50
N ALA A 335 10.96 -4.67 -8.25
CA ALA A 335 11.50 -3.35 -8.61
C ALA A 335 11.46 -3.03 -10.10
N ASN A 336 11.33 -4.04 -10.96
CA ASN A 336 11.12 -3.84 -12.40
C ASN A 336 9.66 -3.54 -12.77
N GLY A 337 8.74 -3.50 -11.79
CA GLY A 337 7.31 -3.24 -11.97
C GLY A 337 6.48 -4.44 -12.40
N THR A 338 7.03 -5.65 -12.35
CA THR A 338 6.28 -6.90 -12.57
C THR A 338 5.78 -7.46 -11.23
N VAL A 339 4.82 -8.39 -11.30
CA VAL A 339 4.23 -9.04 -10.13
C VAL A 339 4.52 -10.54 -10.18
N ALA A 340 5.02 -11.09 -9.07
CA ALA A 340 5.13 -12.53 -8.88
C ALA A 340 4.02 -13.02 -7.92
N VAL A 341 3.58 -14.27 -8.08
CA VAL A 341 2.45 -14.84 -7.35
C VAL A 341 2.67 -16.32 -7.05
N PHE A 342 2.09 -16.80 -5.93
CA PHE A 342 2.05 -18.21 -5.53
C PHE A 342 0.92 -18.46 -4.53
N GLY A 343 0.56 -19.73 -4.31
CA GLY A 343 -0.45 -20.16 -3.34
C GLY A 343 -1.76 -20.62 -3.98
N GLU A 344 -2.85 -20.59 -3.20
CA GLU A 344 -4.13 -21.27 -3.48
C GLU A 344 -4.79 -20.87 -4.80
N GLU A 345 -4.90 -19.58 -5.09
CA GLU A 345 -5.56 -19.09 -6.31
C GLU A 345 -4.78 -19.44 -7.59
N TYR A 346 -3.54 -19.94 -7.46
CA TYR A 346 -2.68 -20.36 -8.55
C TYR A 346 -2.35 -21.86 -8.45
N ASP A 347 -3.40 -22.67 -8.28
CA ASP A 347 -3.36 -24.15 -8.24
C ASP A 347 -2.44 -24.71 -7.13
N ASN A 348 -2.41 -24.05 -5.96
CA ASN A 348 -1.55 -24.36 -4.79
C ASN A 348 -0.06 -24.36 -5.14
N GLN A 349 0.34 -23.47 -6.04
CA GLN A 349 1.74 -23.37 -6.47
C GLN A 349 2.64 -22.96 -5.30
N ASN A 350 3.65 -23.76 -5.00
CA ASN A 350 4.58 -23.58 -3.89
C ASN A 350 5.88 -22.83 -4.26
N TYR A 351 5.92 -22.18 -5.41
CA TYR A 351 7.02 -21.33 -5.90
C TYR A 351 6.46 -20.10 -6.62
N ALA A 352 7.23 -19.01 -6.64
CA ALA A 352 6.82 -17.77 -7.31
C ALA A 352 6.83 -17.90 -8.84
N SER A 353 5.83 -17.35 -9.50
CA SER A 353 5.77 -17.19 -10.96
C SER A 353 5.32 -15.78 -11.32
N ILE A 354 5.83 -15.26 -12.44
CA ILE A 354 5.51 -13.90 -12.90
C ILE A 354 4.13 -13.89 -13.57
N VAL A 355 3.29 -12.95 -13.17
CA VAL A 355 2.00 -12.67 -13.80
C VAL A 355 2.24 -12.02 -15.17
N SER A 356 1.81 -12.70 -16.24
CA SER A 356 1.97 -12.20 -17.60
C SER A 356 1.08 -10.98 -17.87
N GLY A 357 1.56 -10.02 -18.64
CA GLY A 357 0.78 -8.85 -19.08
C GLY A 357 0.65 -7.72 -18.04
N LEU A 358 1.27 -7.85 -16.86
CA LEU A 358 1.41 -6.75 -15.90
C LEU A 358 2.84 -6.23 -15.88
N ASN A 359 2.95 -4.92 -16.02
CA ASN A 359 4.20 -4.17 -15.87
C ASN A 359 3.89 -2.76 -15.37
N ASN A 360 4.90 -2.01 -14.99
CA ASN A 360 4.73 -0.66 -14.44
C ASN A 360 3.73 -0.61 -13.26
N ILE A 361 3.77 -1.61 -12.40
CA ILE A 361 2.92 -1.68 -11.21
C ILE A 361 3.54 -0.86 -10.09
N LEU A 362 2.71 -0.03 -9.43
CA LEU A 362 3.04 0.81 -8.28
C LEU A 362 2.72 0.11 -6.95
N GLN A 363 1.62 -0.64 -6.91
CA GLN A 363 1.15 -1.31 -5.70
C GLN A 363 0.43 -2.62 -6.05
N VAL A 364 0.58 -3.62 -5.19
CA VAL A 364 -0.27 -4.82 -5.15
C VAL A 364 -1.12 -4.80 -3.88
N SER A 365 -2.37 -5.25 -3.97
CA SER A 365 -3.26 -5.41 -2.82
C SER A 365 -4.22 -6.57 -3.10
N GLY A 366 -3.98 -7.72 -2.46
CA GLY A 366 -4.65 -8.96 -2.81
C GLY A 366 -4.49 -9.25 -4.31
N ASN A 367 -5.55 -9.73 -4.93
CA ASN A 367 -5.57 -10.01 -6.37
C ASN A 367 -5.82 -8.77 -7.26
N TYR A 368 -5.47 -7.58 -6.76
CA TYR A 368 -5.49 -6.34 -7.53
C TYR A 368 -4.11 -5.70 -7.62
N ALA A 369 -3.84 -5.06 -8.73
CA ALA A 369 -2.63 -4.29 -9.00
C ALA A 369 -3.00 -2.86 -9.41
N LEU A 370 -2.27 -1.88 -8.88
CA LEU A 370 -2.37 -0.47 -9.25
C LEU A 370 -1.15 -0.13 -10.11
N SER A 371 -1.36 0.39 -11.31
CA SER A 371 -0.27 0.84 -12.17
C SER A 371 0.25 2.23 -11.77
N ILE A 372 1.46 2.55 -12.20
CA ILE A 372 2.05 3.90 -12.03
C ILE A 372 1.25 5.00 -12.73
N SER A 373 0.35 4.66 -13.66
CA SER A 373 -0.58 5.60 -14.32
C SER A 373 -1.91 5.77 -13.57
N GLY A 374 -2.08 5.13 -12.40
CA GLY A 374 -3.30 5.21 -11.61
C GLY A 374 -4.42 4.30 -12.09
N GLU A 375 -4.13 3.29 -12.92
CA GLU A 375 -5.09 2.29 -13.39
C GLU A 375 -5.13 1.09 -12.46
N VAL A 376 -6.34 0.57 -12.20
CA VAL A 376 -6.54 -0.62 -11.36
C VAL A 376 -6.75 -1.85 -12.24
N TRP A 377 -6.02 -2.91 -11.95
CA TRP A 377 -6.08 -4.19 -12.66
C TRP A 377 -6.46 -5.31 -11.70
N LYS A 378 -7.33 -6.20 -12.13
CA LYS A 378 -7.66 -7.44 -11.40
C LYS A 378 -6.87 -8.59 -11.98
N MET A 379 -6.12 -9.29 -11.14
CA MET A 379 -5.41 -10.52 -11.47
C MET A 379 -6.34 -11.73 -11.31
N SER A 380 -6.15 -12.76 -12.12
CA SER A 380 -6.89 -14.02 -12.04
C SER A 380 -5.95 -15.21 -12.30
N LYS A 381 -6.37 -16.39 -11.88
CA LYS A 381 -5.59 -17.61 -12.06
C LYS A 381 -5.31 -17.95 -13.54
N ASP A 382 -6.15 -17.48 -14.46
CA ASP A 382 -5.96 -17.70 -15.91
C ASP A 382 -4.85 -16.82 -16.49
N ASN A 383 -4.13 -16.08 -15.64
CA ASN A 383 -2.99 -15.21 -15.98
C ASN A 383 -3.30 -14.08 -16.97
N ILE A 384 -4.55 -13.73 -17.18
CA ILE A 384 -4.95 -12.58 -18.01
C ILE A 384 -5.50 -11.48 -17.10
N PRO A 385 -4.68 -10.48 -16.74
CA PRO A 385 -5.16 -9.36 -15.94
C PRO A 385 -6.22 -8.54 -16.68
N THR A 386 -7.24 -8.11 -15.97
CA THR A 386 -8.33 -7.31 -16.53
C THR A 386 -8.38 -5.93 -15.87
N LYS A 387 -8.48 -4.87 -16.68
CA LYS A 387 -8.62 -3.50 -16.17
C LYS A 387 -9.99 -3.31 -15.51
N VAL A 388 -9.99 -2.74 -14.31
CA VAL A 388 -11.21 -2.31 -13.61
C VAL A 388 -11.64 -0.97 -14.19
N MET A 389 -12.82 -0.95 -14.83
CA MET A 389 -13.38 0.24 -15.47
C MET A 389 -14.36 0.95 -14.54
N GLY A 390 -14.56 2.26 -14.73
CA GLY A 390 -15.64 3.00 -14.08
C GLY A 390 -15.21 3.99 -13.00
N TYR A 391 -13.89 4.15 -12.75
CA TYR A 391 -13.40 5.27 -11.93
C TYR A 391 -13.52 6.56 -12.75
N LYS A 392 -14.63 7.29 -12.59
CA LYS A 392 -14.91 8.50 -13.38
C LYS A 392 -15.43 9.62 -12.50
N ASP A 393 -15.01 10.85 -12.81
CA ASP A 393 -15.60 12.05 -12.21
C ASP A 393 -17.04 12.30 -12.70
N ASP A 394 -17.70 13.33 -12.15
CA ASP A 394 -19.07 13.68 -12.50
C ASP A 394 -19.24 14.18 -13.95
N ASN A 395 -18.12 14.51 -14.62
CA ASN A 395 -18.04 14.88 -16.05
C ASN A 395 -17.75 13.68 -16.97
N GLY A 396 -17.53 12.49 -16.39
CA GLY A 396 -17.20 11.27 -17.11
C GLY A 396 -15.71 11.10 -17.45
N ASN A 397 -14.81 11.95 -16.95
CA ASN A 397 -13.36 11.80 -17.14
C ASN A 397 -12.82 10.68 -16.25
N GLU A 398 -11.88 9.90 -16.75
CA GLU A 398 -11.20 8.87 -15.96
C GLU A 398 -10.37 9.49 -14.84
N LEU A 399 -10.47 8.90 -13.64
CA LEU A 399 -9.73 9.29 -12.45
C LEU A 399 -8.48 8.44 -12.30
N SER A 400 -7.41 9.05 -11.83
CA SER A 400 -6.21 8.33 -11.39
C SER A 400 -6.37 7.90 -9.94
N ILE A 401 -6.09 6.62 -9.67
CA ILE A 401 -6.10 6.04 -8.34
C ILE A 401 -4.68 6.12 -7.76
N LEU A 402 -4.58 6.48 -6.47
CA LEU A 402 -3.31 6.60 -5.73
C LEU A 402 -3.02 5.41 -4.83
N LYS A 403 -4.07 4.80 -4.28
CA LYS A 403 -3.96 3.67 -3.37
C LYS A 403 -5.13 2.72 -3.56
N ILE A 404 -4.87 1.44 -3.43
CA ILE A 404 -5.90 0.39 -3.36
C ILE A 404 -5.76 -0.39 -2.05
N ALA A 405 -6.89 -0.88 -1.53
CA ALA A 405 -6.94 -1.74 -0.36
C ALA A 405 -7.99 -2.84 -0.57
N HIS A 406 -7.57 -4.08 -0.43
CA HIS A 406 -8.39 -5.25 -0.73
C HIS A 406 -8.85 -5.97 0.55
N GLY A 407 -10.15 -6.19 0.69
CA GLY A 407 -10.74 -7.13 1.65
C GLY A 407 -10.95 -8.51 1.01
N THR A 408 -11.66 -9.43 1.66
CA THR A 408 -11.85 -10.78 1.10
C THR A 408 -12.56 -10.74 -0.26
N ASN A 409 -13.63 -9.96 -0.40
CA ASN A 409 -14.43 -9.90 -1.62
C ASN A 409 -14.82 -8.47 -2.02
N HIS A 410 -14.13 -7.46 -1.53
CA HIS A 410 -14.35 -6.07 -1.90
C HIS A 410 -13.01 -5.33 -2.05
N LEU A 411 -13.02 -4.25 -2.77
CA LEU A 411 -11.88 -3.38 -3.00
C LEU A 411 -12.26 -1.95 -2.66
N LEU A 412 -11.37 -1.25 -1.96
CA LEU A 412 -11.38 0.21 -1.84
C LEU A 412 -10.32 0.80 -2.76
N ALA A 413 -10.58 1.98 -3.29
CA ALA A 413 -9.64 2.78 -4.05
C ALA A 413 -9.71 4.25 -3.62
N LEU A 414 -8.55 4.87 -3.42
CA LEU A 414 -8.40 6.28 -3.11
C LEU A 414 -7.97 7.02 -4.36
N ASP A 415 -8.74 8.03 -4.78
CA ASP A 415 -8.40 8.84 -5.95
C ASP A 415 -7.51 10.04 -5.60
N THR A 416 -7.02 10.73 -6.62
CA THR A 416 -6.15 11.92 -6.49
C THR A 416 -6.82 13.12 -5.82
N ASN A 417 -8.15 13.09 -5.64
CA ASN A 417 -8.93 14.14 -5.01
C ASN A 417 -9.27 13.84 -3.54
N GLY A 418 -8.79 12.70 -3.01
CA GLY A 418 -9.08 12.25 -1.65
C GLY A 418 -10.48 11.65 -1.48
N ASN A 419 -11.14 11.21 -2.56
CA ASN A 419 -12.40 10.47 -2.47
C ASN A 419 -12.14 8.97 -2.42
N VAL A 420 -13.02 8.25 -1.73
CA VAL A 420 -12.97 6.79 -1.62
C VAL A 420 -14.02 6.15 -2.52
N TRP A 421 -13.58 5.17 -3.29
CA TRP A 421 -14.38 4.33 -4.15
C TRP A 421 -14.38 2.90 -3.64
N ALA A 422 -15.48 2.18 -3.82
CA ALA A 422 -15.60 0.79 -3.40
C ALA A 422 -16.27 -0.05 -4.49
N LEU A 423 -15.91 -1.34 -4.58
CA LEU A 423 -16.57 -2.33 -5.44
C LEU A 423 -16.46 -3.73 -4.84
N GLY A 424 -17.35 -4.63 -5.24
CA GLY A 424 -17.36 -6.03 -4.82
C GLY A 424 -18.57 -6.40 -3.97
N ALA A 425 -18.39 -7.35 -3.05
CA ALA A 425 -19.41 -7.81 -2.11
C ALA A 425 -19.80 -6.73 -1.10
N ASN A 426 -21.05 -6.77 -0.62
CA ASN A 426 -21.62 -5.76 0.27
C ASN A 426 -22.60 -6.32 1.32
N GLU A 427 -22.49 -7.59 1.66
CA GLU A 427 -23.44 -8.28 2.57
C GLU A 427 -23.45 -7.66 3.99
N HIS A 428 -22.35 -7.05 4.39
CA HIS A 428 -22.17 -6.35 5.68
C HIS A 428 -22.14 -4.82 5.54
N GLY A 429 -22.42 -4.26 4.32
CA GLY A 429 -22.33 -2.82 4.07
C GLY A 429 -20.91 -2.31 3.86
N GLN A 430 -19.93 -3.18 3.57
CA GLN A 430 -18.52 -2.84 3.41
C GLN A 430 -18.22 -1.90 2.23
N LEU A 431 -19.15 -1.67 1.30
CA LEU A 431 -19.02 -0.65 0.26
C LEU A 431 -19.38 0.76 0.76
N GLY A 432 -19.98 0.93 1.95
CA GLY A 432 -20.27 2.23 2.53
C GLY A 432 -21.34 3.04 1.80
N THR A 433 -22.26 2.40 1.10
CA THR A 433 -23.29 3.01 0.24
C THR A 433 -24.68 3.03 0.87
N ASN A 434 -24.76 2.89 2.20
CA ASN A 434 -26.02 2.77 2.96
C ASN A 434 -26.94 1.65 2.44
N SER A 435 -26.34 0.58 1.93
CA SER A 435 -27.05 -0.60 1.40
C SER A 435 -26.23 -1.87 1.64
N ARG A 436 -26.82 -3.03 1.35
CA ARG A 436 -26.15 -4.35 1.31
C ARG A 436 -25.99 -4.87 -0.12
N THR A 437 -26.28 -4.04 -1.12
CA THR A 437 -26.21 -4.44 -2.53
C THR A 437 -24.76 -4.40 -3.01
N ALA A 438 -24.26 -5.53 -3.52
CA ALA A 438 -22.96 -5.64 -4.15
C ALA A 438 -22.86 -4.77 -5.42
N SER A 439 -21.66 -4.33 -5.77
CA SER A 439 -21.40 -3.60 -7.01
C SER A 439 -20.22 -4.20 -7.77
N THR A 440 -20.40 -4.46 -9.06
CA THR A 440 -19.32 -4.89 -9.97
C THR A 440 -18.55 -3.74 -10.59
N VAL A 441 -19.02 -2.50 -10.37
CA VAL A 441 -18.36 -1.26 -10.81
C VAL A 441 -18.04 -0.40 -9.59
N PRO A 442 -17.03 0.47 -9.67
CA PRO A 442 -16.72 1.39 -8.58
C PRO A 442 -17.89 2.32 -8.24
N VAL A 443 -18.18 2.45 -6.95
CA VAL A 443 -19.17 3.37 -6.38
C VAL A 443 -18.52 4.27 -5.34
N LYS A 444 -18.90 5.55 -5.26
CA LYS A 444 -18.37 6.46 -4.23
C LYS A 444 -18.93 6.08 -2.86
N VAL A 445 -18.06 6.10 -1.85
CA VAL A 445 -18.43 5.86 -0.44
C VAL A 445 -19.10 7.10 0.13
N TYR A 446 -20.25 6.93 0.82
CA TYR A 446 -20.94 8.04 1.48
C TYR A 446 -20.12 8.58 2.66
N LYS A 447 -20.34 9.85 3.00
CA LYS A 447 -19.59 10.51 4.09
C LYS A 447 -19.85 9.90 5.49
N GLY A 448 -21.02 9.29 5.70
CA GLY A 448 -21.39 8.74 7.00
C GLY A 448 -21.34 9.78 8.12
N GLU A 449 -20.54 9.52 9.16
CA GLU A 449 -20.37 10.41 10.32
C GLU A 449 -19.26 11.45 10.13
N GLN A 450 -18.63 11.55 8.94
CA GLN A 450 -17.65 12.61 8.65
C GLN A 450 -18.32 13.98 8.68
N ASN A 451 -17.71 14.92 9.43
CA ASN A 451 -18.18 16.29 9.49
C ASN A 451 -17.67 17.11 8.28
N SER A 452 -18.21 16.83 7.10
CA SER A 452 -17.90 17.54 5.85
C SER A 452 -19.17 18.10 5.22
N GLY A 453 -19.05 19.09 4.34
CA GLY A 453 -20.15 19.63 3.54
C GLY A 453 -20.59 18.70 2.41
N ASP A 454 -19.79 17.67 2.10
CA ASP A 454 -19.98 16.78 0.97
C ASP A 454 -21.04 15.68 1.25
N SER A 455 -21.55 15.04 0.20
CA SER A 455 -22.40 13.85 0.31
C SER A 455 -21.57 12.56 0.44
N TYR A 456 -20.32 12.60 0.00
CA TYR A 456 -19.39 11.48 -0.04
C TYR A 456 -18.21 11.70 0.89
N LEU A 457 -17.54 10.61 1.28
CA LEU A 457 -16.33 10.63 2.08
C LEU A 457 -15.20 11.32 1.30
N SER A 458 -14.61 12.36 1.85
CA SER A 458 -13.63 13.23 1.18
C SER A 458 -12.47 13.63 2.09
N GLY A 459 -11.37 14.17 1.52
CA GLY A 459 -10.19 14.54 2.28
C GLY A 459 -9.51 13.34 2.94
N ILE A 460 -9.60 12.16 2.32
CA ILE A 460 -9.00 10.92 2.83
C ILE A 460 -7.55 10.86 2.38
N VAL A 461 -6.68 10.45 3.31
CA VAL A 461 -5.23 10.29 3.09
C VAL A 461 -4.78 8.84 3.13
N ASP A 462 -5.52 7.98 3.83
CA ASP A 462 -5.23 6.54 3.88
C ASP A 462 -6.48 5.68 3.89
N ILE A 463 -6.39 4.46 3.34
CA ILE A 463 -7.45 3.46 3.30
C ILE A 463 -6.91 2.07 3.63
N SER A 464 -7.74 1.27 4.27
CA SER A 464 -7.51 -0.16 4.50
C SER A 464 -8.80 -0.95 4.31
N ALA A 465 -8.67 -2.18 3.87
CA ALA A 465 -9.77 -3.13 3.82
C ALA A 465 -9.30 -4.48 4.36
N SER A 466 -10.14 -5.13 5.12
CA SER A 466 -9.92 -6.47 5.64
C SER A 466 -11.16 -7.32 5.37
N LYS A 467 -11.26 -8.51 5.87
CA LYS A 467 -12.32 -9.50 5.54
C LYS A 467 -13.66 -8.87 5.08
N PHE A 468 -14.38 -8.18 5.97
CA PHE A 468 -15.67 -7.52 5.71
C PHE A 468 -15.71 -6.10 6.29
N VAL A 469 -14.56 -5.52 6.60
CA VAL A 469 -14.43 -4.18 7.16
C VAL A 469 -13.64 -3.29 6.22
N SER A 470 -14.10 -2.08 6.08
CA SER A 470 -13.45 -0.99 5.38
C SER A 470 -13.06 0.11 6.35
N ALA A 471 -11.93 0.76 6.12
CA ALA A 471 -11.41 1.83 6.95
C ALA A 471 -10.80 2.96 6.10
N ALA A 472 -10.88 4.19 6.61
CA ALA A 472 -10.27 5.37 6.04
C ALA A 472 -9.74 6.30 7.14
N ILE A 473 -8.64 7.02 6.86
CA ILE A 473 -8.12 8.11 7.70
C ILE A 473 -8.28 9.41 6.91
N ASP A 474 -8.80 10.45 7.55
CA ASP A 474 -8.87 11.78 6.96
C ASP A 474 -7.62 12.62 7.28
N VAL A 475 -7.53 13.80 6.67
CA VAL A 475 -6.44 14.78 6.86
C VAL A 475 -6.26 15.24 8.32
N ASN A 476 -7.26 15.04 9.19
CA ASN A 476 -7.21 15.37 10.60
C ASN A 476 -6.67 14.23 11.47
N GLY A 477 -6.40 13.05 10.86
CA GLY A 477 -6.03 11.82 11.57
C GLY A 477 -7.21 11.13 12.26
N ASP A 478 -8.44 11.40 11.83
CA ASP A 478 -9.63 10.71 12.28
C ASP A 478 -9.85 9.43 11.47
N ILE A 479 -10.16 8.32 12.16
CA ILE A 479 -10.47 7.05 11.53
C ILE A 479 -11.99 6.89 11.39
N TYR A 480 -12.40 6.45 10.22
CA TYR A 480 -13.76 6.01 9.90
C TYR A 480 -13.73 4.54 9.52
N ARG A 481 -14.64 3.73 10.10
CA ARG A 481 -14.77 2.31 9.78
C ARG A 481 -16.22 1.95 9.49
N TRP A 482 -16.42 0.97 8.59
CA TRP A 482 -17.74 0.46 8.22
C TRP A 482 -17.66 -1.00 7.76
N GLY A 483 -18.81 -1.68 7.70
CA GLY A 483 -18.92 -3.10 7.42
C GLY A 483 -19.30 -3.91 8.65
N ALA A 484 -18.77 -5.13 8.76
CA ALA A 484 -19.05 -6.08 9.83
C ALA A 484 -18.55 -5.58 11.19
N ASN A 485 -19.33 -5.87 12.27
CA ASN A 485 -19.01 -5.42 13.63
C ASN A 485 -19.38 -6.43 14.73
N GLU A 486 -19.54 -7.70 14.41
CA GLU A 486 -19.97 -8.73 15.35
C GLU A 486 -19.08 -8.83 16.60
N TYR A 487 -17.77 -8.57 16.44
CA TYR A 487 -16.78 -8.60 17.50
C TYR A 487 -16.40 -7.19 18.02
N GLY A 488 -17.14 -6.14 17.62
CA GLY A 488 -16.79 -4.76 17.96
C GLY A 488 -15.61 -4.19 17.17
N GLN A 489 -15.21 -4.84 16.08
CA GLN A 489 -14.02 -4.49 15.29
C GLN A 489 -14.06 -3.10 14.64
N LEU A 490 -15.23 -2.45 14.54
CA LEU A 490 -15.31 -1.07 14.09
C LEU A 490 -14.78 -0.06 15.14
N GLY A 491 -14.74 -0.44 16.43
CA GLY A 491 -14.21 0.44 17.48
C GLY A 491 -15.13 1.61 17.82
N ILE A 492 -16.43 1.43 17.73
CA ILE A 492 -17.48 2.46 17.90
C ILE A 492 -18.29 2.27 19.19
N GLY A 493 -17.78 1.47 20.16
CA GLY A 493 -18.41 1.24 21.46
C GLY A 493 -19.57 0.25 21.47
N ASN A 494 -19.86 -0.39 20.33
CA ASN A 494 -20.91 -1.41 20.20
C ASN A 494 -20.55 -2.45 19.15
N THR A 495 -21.45 -3.42 18.90
CA THR A 495 -21.26 -4.53 17.95
C THR A 495 -22.21 -4.46 16.75
N THR A 496 -22.80 -3.29 16.45
CA THR A 496 -23.72 -3.10 15.35
C THR A 496 -22.97 -2.81 14.05
N GLU A 497 -23.29 -3.54 12.97
CA GLU A 497 -22.76 -3.27 11.62
C GLU A 497 -23.07 -1.84 11.17
N LYS A 498 -22.20 -1.27 10.35
CA LYS A 498 -22.36 0.05 9.75
C LYS A 498 -22.30 -0.04 8.22
N TYR A 499 -23.30 0.50 7.56
CA TYR A 499 -23.42 0.52 6.10
C TYR A 499 -22.90 1.82 5.48
N VAL A 500 -22.43 2.73 6.32
CA VAL A 500 -21.75 3.99 5.99
C VAL A 500 -20.61 4.20 6.99
N PRO A 501 -19.58 5.00 6.65
CA PRO A 501 -18.47 5.31 7.56
C PRO A 501 -18.93 5.82 8.92
N ALA A 502 -18.48 5.17 9.99
CA ALA A 502 -18.70 5.56 11.38
C ALA A 502 -17.36 5.97 12.01
N LYS A 503 -17.37 7.07 12.78
CA LYS A 503 -16.15 7.58 13.43
C LYS A 503 -15.73 6.66 14.57
N VAL A 504 -14.46 6.26 14.57
CA VAL A 504 -13.86 5.42 15.63
C VAL A 504 -13.72 6.24 16.91
N ILE A 505 -14.02 5.63 18.07
CA ILE A 505 -13.84 6.27 19.37
C ILE A 505 -12.34 6.42 19.66
N LYS A 506 -11.94 7.63 20.02
CA LYS A 506 -10.59 7.99 20.46
C LYS A 506 -10.55 8.17 21.98
N SER A 507 -9.40 7.91 22.58
CA SER A 507 -9.16 8.20 24.02
C SER A 507 -9.00 9.70 24.29
N SER A 508 -8.64 10.50 23.28
CA SER A 508 -8.52 11.95 23.31
C SER A 508 -8.83 12.54 21.93
N ASP A 509 -9.44 13.73 21.87
CA ASP A 509 -9.71 14.42 20.62
C ASP A 509 -8.41 14.84 19.88
N ASP A 510 -7.31 15.05 20.62
CA ASP A 510 -6.00 15.40 20.05
C ASP A 510 -5.26 14.19 19.44
N LEU A 511 -5.74 12.96 19.67
CA LEU A 511 -5.12 11.76 19.14
C LEU A 511 -5.29 11.71 17.63
N LYS A 512 -4.18 11.58 16.90
CA LYS A 512 -4.14 11.45 15.45
C LYS A 512 -3.55 10.13 15.04
N PHE A 513 -4.11 9.55 13.99
CA PHE A 513 -3.64 8.29 13.42
C PHE A 513 -3.00 8.53 12.05
N ASP A 514 -1.90 7.81 11.79
CA ASP A 514 -1.15 7.87 10.52
C ASP A 514 -1.36 6.60 9.66
N LEU A 515 -1.80 5.47 10.24
CA LEU A 515 -1.94 4.20 9.55
C LEU A 515 -3.12 3.39 10.10
N VAL A 516 -3.84 2.71 9.18
CA VAL A 516 -4.84 1.68 9.50
C VAL A 516 -4.52 0.37 8.79
N ALA A 517 -4.75 -0.74 9.49
CA ALA A 517 -4.64 -2.09 8.98
C ALA A 517 -5.67 -2.99 9.65
N GLY A 518 -5.88 -4.19 9.14
CA GLY A 518 -6.81 -5.11 9.79
C GLY A 518 -6.64 -6.57 9.40
N GLY A 519 -6.90 -7.43 10.38
CA GLY A 519 -7.08 -8.85 10.18
C GLY A 519 -8.53 -9.22 9.91
N SER A 520 -8.84 -10.51 10.00
CA SER A 520 -10.18 -11.00 9.66
C SER A 520 -11.28 -10.42 10.55
N ASN A 521 -11.06 -10.34 11.86
CA ASN A 521 -12.06 -9.90 12.84
C ASN A 521 -11.50 -8.92 13.89
N HIS A 522 -10.32 -8.36 13.67
CA HIS A 522 -9.71 -7.32 14.50
C HIS A 522 -9.12 -6.24 13.61
N GLN A 523 -9.03 -5.03 14.11
CA GLN A 523 -8.54 -3.87 13.39
C GLN A 523 -7.45 -3.16 14.17
N MET A 524 -6.46 -2.64 13.48
CA MET A 524 -5.32 -1.94 14.04
C MET A 524 -5.22 -0.53 13.49
N ALA A 525 -4.56 0.33 14.24
CA ALA A 525 -4.14 1.65 13.82
C ALA A 525 -2.82 2.00 14.50
N VAL A 526 -2.05 2.87 13.88
CA VAL A 526 -0.83 3.44 14.47
C VAL A 526 -1.05 4.93 14.60
N ASP A 527 -0.80 5.49 15.79
CA ASP A 527 -0.89 6.93 16.01
C ASP A 527 0.42 7.64 15.61
N GLU A 528 0.40 8.97 15.57
CA GLU A 528 1.54 9.81 15.20
C GLU A 528 2.78 9.63 16.11
N ASN A 529 2.61 9.01 17.30
CA ASN A 529 3.67 8.70 18.24
C ASN A 529 4.19 7.26 18.11
N GLY A 530 3.62 6.45 17.19
CA GLY A 530 3.99 5.06 16.96
C GLY A 530 3.32 4.05 17.89
N ASN A 531 2.32 4.43 18.68
CA ASN A 531 1.57 3.49 19.50
C ASN A 531 0.62 2.69 18.63
N VAL A 532 0.55 1.38 18.87
CA VAL A 532 -0.36 0.48 18.17
C VAL A 532 -1.68 0.41 18.93
N TRP A 533 -2.75 0.79 18.28
CA TRP A 533 -4.12 0.69 18.76
C TRP A 533 -4.84 -0.44 18.08
N ILE A 534 -5.59 -1.24 18.83
CA ILE A 534 -6.20 -2.46 18.33
C ILE A 534 -7.60 -2.65 18.93
N VAL A 535 -8.50 -3.31 18.17
CA VAL A 535 -9.90 -3.51 18.55
C VAL A 535 -10.50 -4.71 17.81
N GLY A 536 -11.51 -5.35 18.37
CA GLY A 536 -12.24 -6.46 17.76
C GLY A 536 -12.08 -7.76 18.55
N SER A 537 -12.06 -8.88 17.81
CA SER A 537 -11.94 -10.24 18.36
C SER A 537 -10.59 -10.46 19.03
N ASN A 538 -10.60 -11.16 20.19
CA ASN A 538 -9.43 -11.50 20.99
C ASN A 538 -9.38 -12.96 21.43
N GLU A 539 -10.12 -13.85 20.80
CA GLU A 539 -10.20 -15.28 21.15
C GLU A 539 -8.82 -15.93 21.26
N TYR A 540 -7.85 -15.49 20.44
CA TYR A 540 -6.49 -16.03 20.38
C TYR A 540 -5.42 -15.08 20.95
N GLY A 541 -5.82 -14.00 21.62
CA GLY A 541 -4.88 -12.98 22.11
C GLY A 541 -4.36 -12.05 21.00
N GLN A 542 -5.03 -11.97 19.85
CA GLN A 542 -4.61 -11.14 18.71
C GLN A 542 -4.63 -9.64 19.00
N LEU A 543 -5.27 -9.19 20.08
CA LEU A 543 -5.18 -7.80 20.54
C LEU A 543 -3.90 -7.49 21.31
N GLY A 544 -3.13 -8.50 21.74
CA GLY A 544 -1.85 -8.31 22.41
C GLY A 544 -1.91 -7.59 23.75
N ASP A 545 -3.05 -7.65 24.43
CA ASP A 545 -3.32 -6.96 25.69
C ASP A 545 -3.20 -7.88 26.93
N GLY A 546 -2.61 -9.08 26.77
CA GLY A 546 -2.48 -10.08 27.81
C GLY A 546 -3.79 -10.82 28.14
N THR A 547 -4.88 -10.55 27.40
CA THR A 547 -6.20 -11.17 27.62
C THR A 547 -6.70 -11.93 26.38
N GLN A 548 -7.85 -12.58 26.53
CA GLN A 548 -8.61 -13.20 25.43
C GLN A 548 -10.04 -12.62 25.37
N ILE A 549 -10.21 -11.35 25.71
CA ILE A 549 -11.51 -10.68 25.77
C ILE A 549 -11.63 -9.70 24.62
N ASP A 550 -12.67 -9.86 23.80
CA ASP A 550 -12.99 -8.95 22.68
C ASP A 550 -13.17 -7.50 23.17
N LYS A 551 -12.80 -6.56 22.33
CA LYS A 551 -12.93 -5.12 22.62
C LYS A 551 -13.72 -4.42 21.51
N ASN A 552 -14.65 -3.56 21.91
CA ASN A 552 -15.45 -2.71 20.99
C ASN A 552 -15.03 -1.24 21.02
N VAL A 553 -13.97 -0.92 21.77
CA VAL A 553 -13.28 0.38 21.82
C VAL A 553 -11.79 0.11 21.65
N PRO A 554 -11.06 0.89 20.84
CA PRO A 554 -9.63 0.71 20.65
C PRO A 554 -8.84 0.80 21.96
N LEU A 555 -7.85 -0.06 22.11
CA LEU A 555 -6.90 -0.06 23.22
C LEU A 555 -5.46 -0.13 22.67
N MET A 556 -4.49 0.33 23.45
CA MET A 556 -3.07 0.19 23.09
C MET A 556 -2.57 -1.23 23.35
N VAL A 557 -1.79 -1.75 22.38
CA VAL A 557 -1.12 -3.05 22.48
C VAL A 557 -0.05 -3.01 23.57
N GLY A 558 0.04 -4.05 24.42
CA GLY A 558 1.03 -4.16 25.49
C GLY A 558 0.81 -3.25 26.70
N GLY A 559 -0.17 -2.35 26.65
CA GLY A 559 -0.34 -1.23 27.59
C GLY A 559 -1.03 -1.51 28.90
N ASN A 560 -0.88 -2.68 29.53
CA ASN A 560 -1.68 -3.05 30.67
C ASN A 560 -0.96 -3.07 32.04
N GLU A 561 0.35 -2.95 32.07
CA GLU A 561 1.09 -2.90 33.34
C GLU A 561 1.67 -1.50 33.56
N VAL A 562 1.35 -0.95 34.73
CA VAL A 562 2.05 0.23 35.23
C VAL A 562 3.44 -0.20 35.69
N VAL A 563 4.46 0.47 35.24
CA VAL A 563 5.86 0.21 35.60
C VAL A 563 6.45 1.46 36.23
N ILE A 564 7.15 1.28 37.33
CA ILE A 564 7.96 2.33 38.00
C ILE A 564 9.36 2.23 37.40
N TYR A 565 9.97 3.35 37.07
CA TYR A 565 11.34 3.38 36.52
C TYR A 565 12.17 4.56 37.06
N GLU A 566 13.47 4.43 37.00
CA GLU A 566 14.44 5.46 37.34
C GLU A 566 15.39 5.66 36.15
N ASN A 567 15.51 6.90 35.68
CA ASN A 567 16.36 7.25 34.53
C ASN A 567 16.10 6.33 33.30
N GLY A 568 14.84 6.04 32.99
CA GLY A 568 14.41 5.20 31.88
C GLY A 568 14.64 3.68 32.07
N THR A 569 15.09 3.24 33.26
CA THR A 569 15.28 1.81 33.59
C THR A 569 14.12 1.33 34.47
N ALA A 570 13.40 0.30 34.01
CA ALA A 570 12.30 -0.30 34.73
C ALA A 570 12.77 -0.93 36.06
N LEU A 571 12.05 -0.62 37.14
CA LEU A 571 12.31 -1.15 38.45
C LEU A 571 11.30 -2.26 38.78
N TYR A 572 11.80 -3.41 39.18
CA TYR A 572 10.99 -4.58 39.57
C TYR A 572 11.39 -5.11 40.96
N GLY A 573 10.41 -5.58 41.69
CA GLY A 573 10.64 -6.29 42.98
C GLY A 573 11.08 -5.38 44.11
N THR A 574 12.36 -5.43 44.53
CA THR A 574 12.88 -4.69 45.69
C THR A 574 14.02 -3.77 45.28
N ILE A 575 13.95 -2.51 45.66
CA ILE A 575 15.06 -1.56 45.53
C ILE A 575 15.66 -1.25 46.91
N TYR A 576 16.91 -0.86 46.94
CA TYR A 576 17.65 -0.52 48.15
C TYR A 576 18.08 0.94 48.12
N MET A 577 17.93 1.62 49.25
CA MET A 577 18.36 3.02 49.45
C MET A 577 19.10 3.11 50.79
N ASN A 578 20.04 4.01 50.92
CA ASN A 578 20.58 4.40 52.20
C ASN A 578 19.75 5.56 52.75
N VAL A 579 19.82 5.80 54.09
CA VAL A 579 19.22 7.00 54.69
C VAL A 579 19.82 8.25 54.01
N ASP A 580 18.97 9.22 53.70
CA ASP A 580 19.24 10.46 52.94
C ASP A 580 19.43 10.29 51.41
N ASP A 581 19.35 9.07 50.88
CA ASP A 581 19.31 8.87 49.43
C ASP A 581 18.01 9.50 48.82
N VAL A 582 18.18 10.13 47.70
CA VAL A 582 17.06 10.69 46.90
C VAL A 582 17.02 9.99 45.55
N LYS A 583 15.86 9.48 45.15
CA LYS A 583 15.60 8.89 43.84
C LYS A 583 14.49 9.66 43.12
N ASP A 584 14.74 9.96 41.88
CA ASP A 584 13.74 10.53 40.97
C ASP A 584 13.09 9.37 40.19
N LEU A 585 11.86 9.06 40.58
CA LEU A 585 11.10 7.94 40.04
C LEU A 585 10.05 8.45 39.10
N ASP A 586 9.88 7.74 38.02
CA ASP A 586 8.87 7.97 37.03
C ASP A 586 7.93 6.75 36.96
N ALA A 587 6.78 6.91 36.33
CA ALA A 587 5.87 5.80 36.07
C ALA A 587 5.27 5.90 34.66
N GLY A 588 4.99 4.76 34.09
CA GLY A 588 4.42 4.70 32.75
C GLY A 588 3.82 3.33 32.46
N PHE A 589 3.20 3.23 31.31
CA PHE A 589 2.72 1.95 30.80
C PHE A 589 3.79 1.28 29.94
N ASN A 590 3.91 -0.03 30.06
CA ASN A 590 4.71 -0.83 29.13
C ASN A 590 3.92 -0.99 27.82
N VAL A 591 4.03 -0.01 26.93
CA VAL A 591 3.29 0.04 25.66
C VAL A 591 4.15 -0.51 24.53
N PHE A 592 3.55 -1.33 23.66
CA PHE A 592 4.18 -1.74 22.43
C PHE A 592 4.17 -0.58 21.42
N ASN A 593 5.30 0.09 21.28
CA ASN A 593 5.48 1.24 20.41
C ASN A 593 6.39 0.90 19.22
N LEU A 594 6.02 1.36 18.02
CA LEU A 594 6.76 1.06 16.79
C LEU A 594 7.99 1.96 16.60
N TYR A 595 8.00 3.17 17.19
CA TYR A 595 9.05 4.18 17.03
C TYR A 595 10.09 4.15 18.16
N GLN A 596 9.82 3.44 19.25
CA GLN A 596 10.68 3.43 20.43
C GLN A 596 10.79 2.03 21.04
N SER A 597 11.91 1.76 21.69
CA SER A 597 12.02 0.66 22.66
C SER A 597 11.87 1.27 24.05
N GLY A 598 10.85 0.92 24.80
CA GLY A 598 10.75 1.36 26.19
C GLY A 598 9.34 1.73 26.66
N ILE A 599 9.31 2.27 27.84
CA ILE A 599 8.12 2.64 28.60
C ILE A 599 7.74 4.07 28.25
N LEU A 600 6.47 4.33 27.90
CA LEU A 600 5.96 5.68 27.74
C LEU A 600 5.69 6.29 29.11
N SER A 601 6.35 7.40 29.40
CA SER A 601 6.03 8.24 30.55
C SER A 601 4.71 8.98 30.29
N MET A 602 3.76 8.84 31.20
CA MET A 602 2.53 9.63 31.19
C MET A 602 2.47 10.48 32.45
N ASN A 603 2.26 11.78 32.31
CA ASN A 603 2.27 12.78 33.40
C ASN A 603 1.08 12.72 34.39
N GLU A 604 0.36 11.61 34.50
CA GLU A 604 -0.88 11.50 35.28
C GLU A 604 -0.86 10.37 36.32
N PHE A 605 0.32 10.01 36.85
CA PHE A 605 0.46 9.03 37.90
C PHE A 605 0.57 9.69 39.28
N GLU A 606 -0.06 9.09 40.27
CA GLU A 606 0.10 9.46 41.66
C GLU A 606 0.93 8.43 42.41
N PHE A 607 2.01 8.90 43.05
CA PHE A 607 2.89 8.09 43.86
C PHE A 607 2.47 8.15 45.36
N VAL A 608 2.45 7.01 46.01
CA VAL A 608 2.14 6.91 47.46
C VAL A 608 3.14 6.01 48.14
N SER A 609 3.70 6.46 49.27
CA SER A 609 4.49 5.61 50.17
C SER A 609 3.62 5.02 51.27
N SER A 610 3.84 3.74 51.57
CA SER A 610 3.16 3.06 52.69
C SER A 610 3.63 3.52 54.05
N ASP A 611 4.82 4.14 54.14
CA ASP A 611 5.40 4.65 55.40
C ASP A 611 6.25 5.89 55.13
N LEU A 612 5.66 7.07 55.36
CA LEU A 612 6.32 8.35 55.16
C LEU A 612 7.46 8.63 56.16
N GLY A 613 7.50 7.93 57.26
CA GLY A 613 8.59 8.00 58.24
C GLY A 613 9.86 7.28 57.77
N VAL A 614 9.71 6.27 56.92
CA VAL A 614 10.80 5.51 56.29
C VAL A 614 11.17 6.12 54.95
N LEU A 615 10.16 6.43 54.11
CA LEU A 615 10.34 6.91 52.74
C LEU A 615 9.29 7.97 52.44
N GLU A 616 9.70 9.19 52.26
CA GLU A 616 8.85 10.25 51.75
C GLU A 616 8.85 10.24 50.23
N ILE A 617 7.69 10.44 49.61
CA ILE A 617 7.60 10.55 48.15
C ILE A 617 6.70 11.71 47.74
N ASN A 618 7.14 12.49 46.78
CA ASN A 618 6.31 13.52 46.17
C ASN A 618 5.26 12.86 45.28
N LYS A 619 4.00 13.13 45.60
CA LYS A 619 2.84 12.51 44.97
C LYS A 619 2.79 12.70 43.44
N SER A 620 3.23 13.87 42.95
CA SER A 620 3.10 14.23 41.53
C SER A 620 4.40 14.11 40.75
N THR A 621 5.56 14.24 41.40
CA THR A 621 6.86 14.21 40.70
C THR A 621 7.61 12.90 40.88
N GLY A 622 7.16 12.00 41.80
CA GLY A 622 7.83 10.72 42.05
C GLY A 622 9.17 10.82 42.78
N VAL A 623 9.60 12.02 43.19
CA VAL A 623 10.85 12.18 43.94
C VAL A 623 10.69 11.54 45.30
N ALA A 624 11.48 10.47 45.56
CA ALA A 624 11.46 9.69 46.80
C ALA A 624 12.72 9.99 47.62
N THR A 625 12.54 10.27 48.92
CA THR A 625 13.62 10.52 49.88
C THR A 625 13.58 9.51 50.99
N ALA A 626 14.69 8.83 51.26
CA ALA A 626 14.83 7.86 52.35
C ALA A 626 15.14 8.56 53.67
N ASN A 627 14.17 8.58 54.60
CA ASN A 627 14.28 9.35 55.84
C ASN A 627 14.83 8.54 57.00
N LYS A 628 14.58 7.22 57.04
CA LYS A 628 14.93 6.37 58.15
C LYS A 628 15.04 4.91 57.72
N ALA A 629 15.97 4.17 58.34
CA ALA A 629 16.11 2.74 58.11
C ALA A 629 14.79 1.98 58.38
N GLY A 630 14.39 1.14 57.44
CA GLY A 630 13.12 0.42 57.49
C GLY A 630 12.69 -0.15 56.14
N THR A 631 11.42 -0.55 56.04
CA THR A 631 10.82 -1.03 54.79
C THR A 631 9.57 -0.22 54.49
N ALA A 632 9.49 0.31 53.27
CA ALA A 632 8.29 0.95 52.73
C ALA A 632 7.93 0.32 51.38
N TYR A 633 6.71 0.55 50.93
CA TYR A 633 6.24 0.20 49.61
C TYR A 633 5.81 1.47 48.88
N ILE A 634 6.30 1.65 47.67
CA ILE A 634 5.77 2.67 46.76
C ILE A 634 4.67 2.01 45.97
N SER A 635 3.49 2.61 45.97
CA SER A 635 2.43 2.31 45.03
C SER A 635 2.25 3.48 44.07
N VAL A 636 1.99 3.16 42.82
CA VAL A 636 1.69 4.14 41.78
C VAL A 636 0.36 3.77 41.16
N ALA A 637 -0.56 4.71 41.09
CA ALA A 637 -1.86 4.52 40.50
C ALA A 637 -2.12 5.57 39.43
N GLU A 638 -2.71 5.14 38.32
CA GLU A 638 -3.20 6.02 37.31
C GLU A 638 -4.57 6.58 37.67
N ASN A 639 -4.73 7.89 37.56
CA ASN A 639 -5.95 8.60 37.99
C ASN A 639 -7.09 8.61 36.98
N LYS A 640 -6.85 8.33 35.69
CA LYS A 640 -7.80 8.70 34.62
C LYS A 640 -8.44 7.55 33.85
N TYR A 641 -7.74 6.44 33.60
CA TYR A 641 -8.18 5.46 32.61
C TYR A 641 -8.34 4.01 33.06
N SER A 642 -7.67 3.51 34.09
CA SER A 642 -7.66 2.08 34.32
C SER A 642 -7.75 1.57 35.76
N GLN A 643 -7.65 2.41 36.77
CA GLN A 643 -7.51 1.99 38.18
C GLN A 643 -6.36 0.99 38.40
N LYS A 644 -5.36 0.97 37.54
CA LYS A 644 -4.21 0.06 37.59
C LYS A 644 -3.12 0.66 38.48
N SER A 645 -2.39 -0.17 39.17
CA SER A 645 -1.33 0.24 40.08
C SER A 645 -0.11 -0.67 39.98
N ALA A 646 1.07 -0.09 40.10
CA ALA A 646 2.33 -0.83 40.32
C ALA A 646 2.77 -0.68 41.77
N TYR A 647 3.52 -1.66 42.23
CA TYR A 647 4.08 -1.68 43.58
C TYR A 647 5.56 -2.03 43.52
N ILE A 648 6.37 -1.30 44.27
CA ILE A 648 7.76 -1.63 44.49
C ILE A 648 8.09 -1.62 45.97
N LYS A 649 8.86 -2.61 46.43
CA LYS A 649 9.36 -2.65 47.79
C LYS A 649 10.63 -1.83 47.90
N VAL A 650 10.73 -0.98 48.91
CA VAL A 650 11.92 -0.20 49.23
C VAL A 650 12.47 -0.62 50.58
N ILE A 651 13.75 -0.99 50.66
CA ILE A 651 14.46 -1.25 51.91
C ILE A 651 15.47 -0.12 52.09
N VAL A 652 15.30 0.63 53.17
CA VAL A 652 16.21 1.70 53.55
C VAL A 652 17.13 1.15 54.66
N SER A 653 18.45 1.29 54.49
CA SER A 653 19.47 0.84 55.41
C SER A 653 20.37 1.96 55.94
#